data_681a2e161c946da25f8fac23f4170dcb
#
_entry.id   681a2e161c946da25f8fac23f4170dcb
#
_cell.length_a   1.000
_cell.length_b   1.000
_cell.length_c   1.000
_cell.angle_alpha   90.00
_cell.angle_beta   90.00
_cell.angle_gamma   90.00
#
_symmetry.space_group_name_H-M   'P 1'
#
loop_
_entity.id
_entity.type
_entity.pdbx_description
1 polymer ?
#
loop_
_entity_poly.entity_id
_entity_poly.type
_entity_poly.pdbx_seq_one_letter_code
_entity_poly.pdbx_strand_id
1 'polypeptide(L)'
;MIVRAVLFSTFVVLMFICVGARIACDSLRVWSVMSEKHVYSFGKDHAGNDVTEVAGASVEEAKWIVGGKGANLAEMSKIGLPVPPGFSITCQTCVAYSNNGNVWPEGVTDEIDAAMATLEERMGKKLGDAEDPLLVSVRSGAPFSMPGMMDTVLNLGLNDESVQGLIKQTGNERFAWDSYRRFVQMFSGVVMGVSGQLFEDAIAAKKAEKGVKLDTELDANDLRDLVTWFKGIFAANVDVKEHPEVSKNGYAVFPSDPYLQLRLAEQAVFGSWMNDRAILYRKQNKIPDELGTAVNVQVMVFGNKGETSATGVAFTRNPADGTNERYGDFLINAQGEDVVAGIRNTEPIADLVKVPALKEAGEELFHVFEILEDHYADMMDIEFTIENGKLWMLQTRVGKRTALSALKVAIQMYEEGRITKEQAVSRVAPEQLDQLLHPQFDPNAEYETIAKGLNASPGAAVGAAVFSSADAEAFAEAGKPCILVRWETTPDDLHGMVAAEGILTSHGGKTSHAAVIARGMGAPCVCGVDTLRIDAANKRFTVADSGLVVNEGDVISIDGTTGDVILGAVELVQPELSGDLQTILAWADEVRLDESRGRVIGVRANADNPADAQTSVDNGAEAIGLDRTEHMFLGERKHLIQDFILADSEDVKQLAIEQLGRAQKGDFLGMFKVMDGKDVVVRLLDPPLHEFLDSPRELAVEIARDEEQGKDAAAKRALLAKFDAFQEANPMLGLRGCRLGIVYPELNVMQVRAIASAAAELKRVGLDPRPEIMVPLVGFEEELIQVREEVEETIKQVADEYGVELNIPVGTMIELPRAAIMSEEIAKHADFFSFGTNDLTQTALGFSRDDVESAFMPLYLERKIVKTNPFATLDKGVAELVRMGVEGGRKGNPNLTIGVCGETGGDPESIHMYYNLGLDYVSCSPYRVPIARLAAAQAKIQANGGPQKIATK
;
A
#
# COMPACT_ATOMS: atom_id res chain seq x y z
N MET A 1 -49.64 24.01 6.90
CA MET A 1 -48.64 23.40 5.98
C MET A 1 -47.33 24.18 5.96
N ILE A 2 -47.30 25.50 5.84
CA ILE A 2 -46.08 26.31 5.76
C ILE A 2 -45.17 26.22 7.00
N VAL A 3 -45.74 26.15 8.22
CA VAL A 3 -45.00 26.06 9.50
C VAL A 3 -44.31 24.70 9.68
N ARG A 4 -44.86 23.60 9.14
CA ARG A 4 -44.22 22.26 9.14
C ARG A 4 -43.06 22.18 8.11
N ALA A 5 -43.17 22.86 6.98
CA ALA A 5 -42.10 22.89 5.98
C ALA A 5 -40.89 23.69 6.46
N VAL A 6 -41.13 24.82 7.20
CA VAL A 6 -40.06 25.62 7.78
C VAL A 6 -39.34 24.90 8.92
N LEU A 7 -40.08 24.17 9.79
CA LEU A 7 -39.51 23.35 10.87
C LEU A 7 -38.71 22.15 10.33
N PHE A 8 -39.16 21.54 9.21
CA PHE A 8 -38.45 20.42 8.59
C PHE A 8 -37.17 20.92 7.87
N SER A 9 -37.26 22.06 7.21
CA SER A 9 -36.08 22.70 6.59
C SER A 9 -35.04 23.13 7.63
N THR A 10 -35.45 23.65 8.76
CA THR A 10 -34.54 24.03 9.87
C THR A 10 -33.97 22.82 10.58
N PHE A 11 -34.67 21.70 10.67
CA PHE A 11 -34.18 20.46 11.25
C PHE A 11 -33.18 19.78 10.32
N VAL A 12 -33.39 19.78 8.99
CA VAL A 12 -32.47 19.26 7.99
C VAL A 12 -31.19 20.12 7.93
N VAL A 13 -31.30 21.45 7.98
CA VAL A 13 -30.14 22.35 8.04
C VAL A 13 -29.36 22.18 9.35
N LEU A 14 -30.03 21.99 10.50
CA LEU A 14 -29.38 21.69 11.78
C LEU A 14 -28.73 20.29 11.77
N MET A 15 -29.32 19.31 11.09
CA MET A 15 -28.72 17.97 10.94
C MET A 15 -27.50 17.99 10.01
N PHE A 16 -27.54 18.78 8.92
CA PHE A 16 -26.36 19.00 8.06
C PHE A 16 -25.25 19.82 8.75
N ILE A 17 -25.61 20.77 9.61
CA ILE A 17 -24.64 21.49 10.46
C ILE A 17 -24.08 20.55 11.52
N CYS A 18 -24.86 19.62 12.10
CA CYS A 18 -24.36 18.64 13.07
C CYS A 18 -23.50 17.53 12.43
N VAL A 19 -23.78 17.09 11.21
CA VAL A 19 -22.95 16.08 10.51
C VAL A 19 -21.70 16.73 9.92
N GLY A 20 -21.81 17.90 9.33
CA GLY A 20 -20.65 18.70 8.91
C GLY A 20 -19.80 19.18 10.10
N ALA A 21 -20.40 19.46 11.25
CA ALA A 21 -19.71 19.78 12.50
C ALA A 21 -19.07 18.51 13.15
N ARG A 22 -19.57 17.29 12.93
CA ARG A 22 -18.90 16.09 13.42
C ARG A 22 -17.63 15.75 12.60
N ILE A 23 -17.67 15.90 11.28
CA ILE A 23 -16.47 15.71 10.43
C ILE A 23 -15.48 16.86 10.61
N ALA A 24 -15.94 18.08 10.80
CA ALA A 24 -15.12 19.22 11.20
C ALA A 24 -14.71 19.14 12.69
N CYS A 25 -15.48 18.52 13.59
CA CYS A 25 -15.08 18.31 14.97
C CYS A 25 -14.05 17.19 15.15
N ASP A 26 -14.00 16.17 14.32
CA ASP A 26 -12.93 15.19 14.39
C ASP A 26 -11.61 15.74 13.83
N SER A 27 -11.65 16.54 12.77
CA SER A 27 -10.49 17.33 12.35
C SER A 27 -10.22 18.54 13.26
N LEU A 28 -11.21 19.16 13.88
CA LEU A 28 -11.06 20.24 14.86
C LEU A 28 -10.81 19.72 16.29
N ARG A 29 -11.14 18.50 16.64
CA ARG A 29 -10.68 17.86 17.89
C ARG A 29 -9.18 17.64 17.89
N VAL A 30 -8.57 17.33 16.76
CA VAL A 30 -7.10 17.32 16.63
C VAL A 30 -6.52 18.74 16.85
N TRP A 31 -7.25 19.80 16.50
CA TRP A 31 -6.83 21.19 16.69
C TRP A 31 -7.33 21.83 18.01
N SER A 32 -8.30 21.25 18.71
CA SER A 32 -8.84 21.80 19.96
C SER A 32 -8.24 21.19 21.25
N VAL A 33 -7.36 20.21 21.14
CA VAL A 33 -6.39 19.85 22.18
C VAL A 33 -5.12 20.71 21.96
N MET A 34 -5.27 22.00 21.89
CA MET A 34 -4.15 22.92 22.16
C MET A 34 -3.86 22.80 23.66
N SER A 35 -2.97 21.87 23.98
CA SER A 35 -2.32 21.85 25.27
C SER A 35 -1.59 23.20 25.43
N GLU A 36 -1.85 23.94 26.47
CA GLU A 36 -1.04 25.10 26.87
C GLU A 36 0.39 24.67 27.26
N LYS A 37 0.64 23.38 27.34
CA LYS A 37 1.91 22.78 27.76
C LYS A 37 2.71 22.30 26.56
N HIS A 38 3.94 22.78 26.44
CA HIS A 38 4.85 22.47 25.33
C HIS A 38 5.85 21.37 25.63
N VAL A 39 6.09 21.03 26.91
CA VAL A 39 7.13 20.10 27.35
C VAL A 39 6.58 19.05 28.31
N TYR A 40 6.88 17.77 28.07
CA TYR A 40 6.42 16.63 28.86
C TYR A 40 7.60 15.77 29.30
N SER A 41 7.74 15.50 30.62
CA SER A 41 8.78 14.63 31.18
C SER A 41 8.45 13.16 31.03
N PHE A 42 9.48 12.30 30.92
CA PHE A 42 9.36 10.83 30.90
C PHE A 42 10.54 10.16 31.60
N GLY A 43 10.38 8.86 31.90
CA GLY A 43 11.45 8.02 32.44
C GLY A 43 11.45 7.92 33.98
N LYS A 44 12.52 7.32 34.54
CA LYS A 44 12.70 7.14 35.98
C LYS A 44 13.82 8.01 36.49
N ASP A 45 13.68 8.58 37.70
CA ASP A 45 14.71 9.32 38.36
C ASP A 45 15.85 8.39 38.85
N HIS A 46 16.90 8.96 39.44
CA HIS A 46 18.03 8.20 40.01
C HIS A 46 17.65 7.27 41.18
N ALA A 47 16.51 7.53 41.84
CA ALA A 47 15.96 6.68 42.89
C ALA A 47 15.00 5.58 42.33
N GLY A 48 14.75 5.55 41.02
CA GLY A 48 13.88 4.60 40.34
C GLY A 48 12.40 4.96 40.35
N ASN A 49 12.01 6.19 40.75
CA ASN A 49 10.63 6.64 40.73
C ASN A 49 10.25 7.04 39.29
N ASP A 50 9.05 6.66 38.86
CA ASP A 50 8.50 7.11 37.59
C ASP A 50 8.12 8.60 37.63
N VAL A 51 8.68 9.39 36.70
CA VAL A 51 8.48 10.83 36.60
C VAL A 51 7.70 11.22 35.33
N THR A 52 7.06 10.25 34.72
CA THR A 52 6.40 10.39 33.42
C THR A 52 5.12 11.21 33.53
N GLU A 53 5.02 12.23 32.71
CA GLU A 53 3.83 13.03 32.54
C GLU A 53 2.98 12.51 31.39
N VAL A 54 1.67 12.58 31.53
CA VAL A 54 0.73 12.06 30.52
C VAL A 54 0.45 13.12 29.46
N ALA A 55 0.81 12.81 28.21
CA ALA A 55 0.45 13.60 27.04
C ALA A 55 -0.76 12.92 26.35
N GLY A 56 -1.95 13.54 26.45
CA GLY A 56 -3.18 12.95 25.89
C GLY A 56 -3.81 11.85 26.77
N ALA A 57 -4.97 11.36 26.36
CA ALA A 57 -5.73 10.34 27.09
C ALA A 57 -5.33 8.88 26.71
N SER A 58 -4.58 8.69 25.63
CA SER A 58 -4.09 7.41 25.15
C SER A 58 -2.71 7.54 24.51
N VAL A 59 -2.01 6.41 24.31
CA VAL A 59 -0.74 6.38 23.55
C VAL A 59 -0.91 6.92 22.14
N GLU A 60 -2.07 6.65 21.52
CA GLU A 60 -2.38 7.11 20.17
C GLU A 60 -2.54 8.64 20.12
N GLU A 61 -3.20 9.25 21.10
CA GLU A 61 -3.23 10.72 21.22
C GLU A 61 -1.86 11.30 21.56
N ALA A 62 -1.11 10.64 22.42
CA ALA A 62 0.25 11.07 22.78
C ALA A 62 1.18 11.14 21.56
N LYS A 63 1.04 10.21 20.58
CA LYS A 63 1.83 10.26 19.34
C LYS A 63 1.65 11.54 18.55
N TRP A 64 0.47 12.14 18.57
CA TRP A 64 0.19 13.40 17.90
C TRP A 64 0.73 14.63 18.65
N ILE A 65 1.00 14.49 19.95
CA ILE A 65 1.51 15.56 20.81
C ILE A 65 3.04 15.51 20.90
N VAL A 66 3.59 14.38 21.37
CA VAL A 66 5.04 14.21 21.66
C VAL A 66 5.75 13.31 20.63
N GLY A 67 5.08 12.99 19.51
CA GLY A 67 5.58 12.10 18.50
C GLY A 67 5.63 10.64 18.93
N GLY A 68 5.81 9.73 17.96
CA GLY A 68 5.83 8.29 18.26
C GLY A 68 6.93 7.86 19.23
N LYS A 69 8.13 8.46 19.14
CA LYS A 69 9.25 8.15 20.05
C LYS A 69 8.94 8.61 21.47
N GLY A 70 8.50 9.85 21.66
CA GLY A 70 8.16 10.39 22.99
C GLY A 70 7.01 9.63 23.66
N ALA A 71 5.95 9.32 22.89
CA ALA A 71 4.82 8.54 23.39
C ALA A 71 5.23 7.13 23.85
N ASN A 72 6.08 6.44 23.09
CA ASN A 72 6.55 5.11 23.46
C ASN A 72 7.54 5.14 24.64
N LEU A 73 8.41 6.14 24.74
CA LEU A 73 9.28 6.32 25.93
C LEU A 73 8.44 6.52 27.20
N ALA A 74 7.41 7.36 27.12
CA ALA A 74 6.49 7.58 28.24
C ALA A 74 5.73 6.30 28.60
N GLU A 75 5.24 5.56 27.63
CA GLU A 75 4.47 4.32 27.86
C GLU A 75 5.34 3.22 28.44
N MET A 76 6.55 2.99 27.90
CA MET A 76 7.52 2.06 28.48
C MET A 76 7.82 2.38 29.95
N SER A 77 7.95 3.66 30.30
CA SER A 77 8.16 4.08 31.68
C SER A 77 6.99 3.72 32.58
N LYS A 78 5.75 3.99 32.16
CA LYS A 78 4.51 3.69 32.89
C LYS A 78 4.35 2.20 33.17
N ILE A 79 4.71 1.33 32.22
CA ILE A 79 4.65 -0.12 32.44
C ILE A 79 5.85 -0.67 33.21
N GLY A 80 6.69 0.21 33.74
CA GLY A 80 7.75 -0.13 34.67
C GLY A 80 9.11 -0.43 34.07
N LEU A 81 9.31 -0.29 32.76
CA LEU A 81 10.56 -0.58 32.09
C LEU A 81 11.66 0.46 32.42
N PRO A 82 12.95 0.07 32.39
CA PRO A 82 14.06 0.94 32.68
C PRO A 82 14.36 1.92 31.54
N VAL A 83 13.69 3.05 31.51
CA VAL A 83 13.83 4.11 30.47
C VAL A 83 14.69 5.23 31.06
N PRO A 84 15.80 5.66 30.41
CA PRO A 84 16.55 6.83 30.82
C PRO A 84 15.63 8.07 30.83
N PRO A 85 15.68 8.90 31.90
CA PRO A 85 14.77 10.04 32.00
C PRO A 85 15.07 11.12 30.95
N GLY A 86 14.07 11.95 30.71
CA GLY A 86 14.15 13.01 29.73
C GLY A 86 12.85 13.81 29.63
N PHE A 87 12.76 14.60 28.60
CA PHE A 87 11.53 15.32 28.24
C PHE A 87 11.34 15.41 26.74
N SER A 88 10.09 15.56 26.30
CA SER A 88 9.70 15.76 24.91
C SER A 88 9.13 17.15 24.71
N ILE A 89 9.62 17.87 23.69
CA ILE A 89 9.04 19.12 23.19
C ILE A 89 8.05 18.75 22.08
N THR A 90 6.84 19.31 22.11
CA THR A 90 5.71 18.83 21.27
C THR A 90 5.86 19.09 19.77
N CYS A 91 5.15 18.29 18.94
CA CYS A 91 5.05 18.51 17.50
C CYS A 91 4.42 19.87 17.16
N GLN A 92 3.46 20.32 17.96
CA GLN A 92 2.81 21.61 17.80
C GLN A 92 3.80 22.76 17.99
N THR A 93 4.76 22.62 18.90
CA THR A 93 5.84 23.60 19.07
C THR A 93 6.72 23.69 17.82
N CYS A 94 7.02 22.56 17.15
CA CYS A 94 7.74 22.55 15.88
C CYS A 94 7.00 23.34 14.80
N VAL A 95 5.70 23.08 14.65
CA VAL A 95 4.85 23.79 13.67
C VAL A 95 4.78 25.29 13.99
N ALA A 96 4.59 25.65 15.26
CA ALA A 96 4.55 27.05 15.69
C ALA A 96 5.90 27.76 15.45
N TYR A 97 7.01 27.11 15.77
CA TYR A 97 8.38 27.57 15.52
C TYR A 97 8.62 27.85 14.03
N SER A 98 8.31 26.89 13.18
CA SER A 98 8.48 27.03 11.71
C SER A 98 7.59 28.13 11.12
N ASN A 99 6.33 28.21 11.53
CA ASN A 99 5.39 29.24 11.08
C ASN A 99 5.76 30.65 11.56
N ASN A 100 6.49 30.75 12.66
CA ASN A 100 6.99 32.02 13.22
C ASN A 100 8.38 32.42 12.68
N GLY A 101 8.79 31.89 11.55
CA GLY A 101 10.08 32.18 10.92
C GLY A 101 11.29 31.67 11.70
N ASN A 102 11.19 30.50 12.30
CA ASN A 102 12.18 29.82 13.13
C ASN A 102 12.52 30.58 14.43
N VAL A 103 11.52 31.25 15.00
CA VAL A 103 11.59 31.91 16.31
C VAL A 103 10.72 31.15 17.31
N TRP A 104 11.28 30.91 18.49
CA TRP A 104 10.56 30.20 19.56
C TRP A 104 9.27 30.92 19.93
N PRO A 105 8.15 30.22 20.10
CA PRO A 105 6.94 30.80 20.69
C PRO A 105 7.21 31.33 22.11
N GLU A 106 6.47 32.34 22.53
CA GLU A 106 6.59 32.97 23.84
C GLU A 106 6.39 31.93 24.97
N GLY A 107 7.28 31.92 25.96
CA GLY A 107 7.23 31.03 27.13
C GLY A 107 7.80 29.62 26.92
N VAL A 108 7.98 29.14 25.68
CA VAL A 108 8.48 27.77 25.41
C VAL A 108 9.90 27.59 25.93
N THR A 109 10.77 28.59 25.76
CA THR A 109 12.16 28.52 26.27
C THR A 109 12.23 28.38 27.77
N ASP A 110 11.32 29.05 28.48
CA ASP A 110 11.25 28.96 29.95
C ASP A 110 10.78 27.57 30.39
N GLU A 111 9.84 26.96 29.67
CA GLU A 111 9.41 25.59 29.92
C GLU A 111 10.54 24.59 29.68
N ILE A 112 11.33 24.76 28.60
CA ILE A 112 12.49 23.90 28.31
C ILE A 112 13.56 24.04 29.40
N ASP A 113 13.89 25.26 29.81
CA ASP A 113 14.89 25.53 30.85
C ASP A 113 14.44 24.96 32.21
N ALA A 114 13.14 25.07 32.55
CA ALA A 114 12.58 24.43 33.75
C ALA A 114 12.60 22.90 33.68
N ALA A 115 12.31 22.32 32.49
CA ALA A 115 12.40 20.86 32.31
C ALA A 115 13.84 20.36 32.42
N MET A 116 14.81 21.09 31.85
CA MET A 116 16.23 20.75 31.98
C MET A 116 16.70 20.84 33.44
N ALA A 117 16.37 21.90 34.15
CA ALA A 117 16.69 22.05 35.57
C ALA A 117 16.06 20.94 36.42
N THR A 118 14.82 20.56 36.12
CA THR A 118 14.15 19.40 36.75
C THR A 118 14.89 18.10 36.46
N LEU A 119 15.33 17.89 35.20
CA LEU A 119 16.13 16.71 34.83
C LEU A 119 17.45 16.63 35.56
N GLU A 120 18.15 17.76 35.72
CA GLU A 120 19.38 17.87 36.49
C GLU A 120 19.16 17.51 37.96
N GLU A 121 18.10 18.04 38.58
CA GLU A 121 17.75 17.73 39.98
C GLU A 121 17.44 16.23 40.15
N ARG A 122 16.67 15.66 39.27
CA ARG A 122 16.30 14.22 39.25
C ARG A 122 17.52 13.32 39.10
N MET A 123 18.50 13.74 38.31
CA MET A 123 19.73 12.98 38.08
C MET A 123 20.81 13.27 39.15
N GLY A 124 20.67 14.35 39.95
CA GLY A 124 21.68 14.80 40.87
C GLY A 124 22.94 15.29 40.17
N LYS A 125 22.86 15.71 38.91
CA LYS A 125 23.97 16.10 38.04
C LYS A 125 23.61 17.38 37.29
N LYS A 126 24.59 18.06 36.73
CA LYS A 126 24.38 19.26 35.89
C LYS A 126 24.89 19.04 34.50
N LEU A 127 24.17 19.63 33.52
CA LEU A 127 24.55 19.60 32.13
C LEU A 127 25.92 20.24 31.92
N GLY A 128 26.89 19.48 31.42
CA GLY A 128 28.24 19.94 31.18
C GLY A 128 29.08 20.26 32.42
N ASP A 129 28.73 19.70 33.59
CA ASP A 129 29.50 19.86 34.81
C ASP A 129 30.95 19.38 34.64
N ALA A 130 31.90 20.11 35.27
CA ALA A 130 33.33 19.80 35.15
C ALA A 130 33.81 18.60 35.97
N GLU A 131 33.00 18.16 36.96
CA GLU A 131 33.37 17.06 37.86
C GLU A 131 32.54 15.78 37.56
N ASP A 132 31.21 15.89 37.36
CA ASP A 132 30.30 14.79 37.10
C ASP A 132 29.21 15.21 36.08
N PRO A 133 29.57 15.33 34.80
CA PRO A 133 28.68 15.88 33.80
C PRO A 133 27.46 15.05 33.56
N LEU A 134 26.28 15.69 33.48
CA LEU A 134 25.11 15.15 32.79
C LEU A 134 25.30 15.35 31.30
N LEU A 135 25.11 14.32 30.54
CA LEU A 135 25.10 14.36 29.08
C LEU A 135 23.72 13.93 28.57
N VAL A 136 23.27 14.56 27.50
CA VAL A 136 21.97 14.23 26.90
C VAL A 136 22.07 13.99 25.38
N SER A 137 21.08 13.27 24.85
CA SER A 137 20.82 13.17 23.42
C SER A 137 19.61 14.03 23.05
N VAL A 138 19.61 14.60 21.86
CA VAL A 138 18.51 15.37 21.28
C VAL A 138 18.09 14.67 20.02
N ARG A 139 16.87 14.11 20.02
CA ARG A 139 16.38 13.20 18.98
C ARG A 139 15.03 13.67 18.44
N SER A 140 14.83 13.56 17.12
CA SER A 140 13.53 13.76 16.48
C SER A 140 12.53 12.65 16.85
N GLY A 141 11.23 12.98 16.82
CA GLY A 141 10.16 12.03 17.09
C GLY A 141 8.86 12.45 16.41
N ALA A 142 8.72 12.21 15.11
CA ALA A 142 7.47 12.49 14.40
C ALA A 142 6.34 11.51 14.78
N PRO A 143 5.07 11.84 14.56
CA PRO A 143 3.96 10.90 14.75
C PRO A 143 4.10 9.62 13.92
N PHE A 144 4.66 9.73 12.71
CA PHE A 144 4.99 8.61 11.83
C PHE A 144 6.47 8.26 11.90
N SER A 145 6.78 6.96 11.82
CA SER A 145 8.17 6.50 11.79
C SER A 145 8.83 6.86 10.47
N MET A 146 9.91 7.63 10.50
CA MET A 146 10.70 8.08 9.34
C MET A 146 12.18 7.73 9.55
N PRO A 147 12.58 6.46 9.42
CA PRO A 147 13.93 6.00 9.76
C PRO A 147 15.00 6.70 8.93
N GLY A 148 16.02 7.27 9.59
CA GLY A 148 17.15 7.94 8.92
C GLY A 148 16.83 9.28 8.24
N MET A 149 15.56 9.73 8.26
CA MET A 149 15.16 10.95 7.54
C MET A 149 15.42 12.23 8.32
N MET A 150 15.43 12.17 9.66
CA MET A 150 15.59 13.31 10.54
C MET A 150 16.82 13.17 11.42
N ASP A 151 17.27 14.30 11.96
CA ASP A 151 18.56 14.40 12.61
C ASP A 151 18.50 14.04 14.11
N THR A 152 19.69 13.70 14.65
CA THR A 152 19.93 13.35 16.05
C THR A 152 21.25 13.97 16.46
N VAL A 153 21.36 14.46 17.71
CA VAL A 153 22.61 14.92 18.32
C VAL A 153 22.85 14.13 19.60
N LEU A 154 24.00 13.47 19.72
CA LEU A 154 24.39 12.65 20.87
C LEU A 154 25.52 13.33 21.65
N ASN A 155 25.73 12.90 22.90
CA ASN A 155 26.81 13.36 23.77
C ASN A 155 26.82 14.88 24.04
N LEU A 156 25.66 15.51 23.95
CA LEU A 156 25.49 16.93 24.16
C LEU A 156 25.80 17.28 25.66
N GLY A 157 26.49 18.37 25.86
CA GLY A 157 27.02 18.78 27.17
C GLY A 157 28.54 18.64 27.29
N LEU A 158 29.20 18.00 26.31
CA LEU A 158 30.66 17.89 26.29
C LEU A 158 31.29 19.20 25.83
N ASN A 159 32.31 19.63 26.60
CA ASN A 159 33.18 20.73 26.30
C ASN A 159 34.57 20.43 26.89
N ASP A 160 35.51 21.40 26.86
CA ASP A 160 36.89 21.18 27.32
C ASP A 160 37.00 20.94 28.82
N GLU A 161 36.00 21.37 29.61
CA GLU A 161 35.95 21.17 31.08
C GLU A 161 35.23 19.87 31.41
N SER A 162 34.02 19.66 30.86
CA SER A 162 33.19 18.48 31.15
C SER A 162 33.78 17.16 30.67
N VAL A 163 34.64 17.17 29.64
CA VAL A 163 35.38 15.97 29.23
C VAL A 163 36.33 15.48 30.33
N GLN A 164 36.88 16.40 31.16
CA GLN A 164 37.71 16.03 32.30
C GLN A 164 36.86 15.38 33.41
N GLY A 165 35.64 15.88 33.62
CA GLY A 165 34.66 15.24 34.50
C GLY A 165 34.31 13.83 34.05
N LEU A 166 34.08 13.65 32.76
CA LEU A 166 33.77 12.32 32.17
C LEU A 166 34.97 11.35 32.34
N ILE A 167 36.22 11.82 32.15
CA ILE A 167 37.45 11.04 32.42
C ILE A 167 37.47 10.61 33.87
N LYS A 168 37.23 11.53 34.79
CA LYS A 168 37.24 11.28 36.23
C LYS A 168 36.17 10.29 36.66
N GLN A 169 34.94 10.42 36.08
CA GLN A 169 33.82 9.56 36.36
C GLN A 169 34.06 8.12 35.88
N THR A 170 34.65 7.96 34.67
CA THR A 170 34.79 6.67 34.02
C THR A 170 36.15 6.00 34.23
N GLY A 171 37.17 6.77 34.57
CA GLY A 171 38.56 6.30 34.60
C GLY A 171 39.10 5.94 33.21
N ASN A 172 38.40 6.31 32.13
CA ASN A 172 38.72 5.94 30.73
C ASN A 172 38.87 7.18 29.84
N GLU A 173 40.13 7.63 29.74
CA GLU A 173 40.47 8.82 28.93
C GLU A 173 40.11 8.66 27.46
N ARG A 174 40.36 7.46 26.91
CA ARG A 174 40.06 7.18 25.50
C ARG A 174 38.55 7.32 25.22
N PHE A 175 37.72 6.72 26.04
CA PHE A 175 36.25 6.81 25.93
C PHE A 175 35.77 8.27 25.97
N ALA A 176 36.27 9.05 26.90
CA ALA A 176 35.82 10.43 27.07
C ALA A 176 36.21 11.30 25.86
N TRP A 177 37.46 11.17 25.37
CA TRP A 177 37.90 11.91 24.19
C TRP A 177 37.21 11.43 22.89
N ASP A 178 36.91 10.13 22.72
CA ASP A 178 36.13 9.66 21.59
C ASP A 178 34.70 10.16 21.62
N SER A 179 34.05 10.18 22.78
CA SER A 179 32.70 10.75 22.93
C SER A 179 32.68 12.23 22.58
N TYR A 180 33.72 12.98 22.96
CA TYR A 180 33.83 14.40 22.62
C TYR A 180 34.13 14.62 21.13
N ARG A 181 35.02 13.82 20.54
CA ARG A 181 35.27 13.85 19.08
C ARG A 181 33.96 13.61 18.28
N ARG A 182 33.21 12.57 18.62
CA ARG A 182 31.90 12.25 17.98
C ARG A 182 30.91 13.40 18.15
N PHE A 183 30.87 14.01 19.34
CA PHE A 183 29.96 15.14 19.57
C PHE A 183 30.34 16.35 18.70
N VAL A 184 31.62 16.74 18.62
CA VAL A 184 32.07 17.88 17.81
C VAL A 184 31.77 17.63 16.32
N GLN A 185 32.01 16.41 15.82
CA GLN A 185 31.70 16.03 14.44
C GLN A 185 30.20 16.12 14.19
N MET A 186 29.38 15.47 15.00
CA MET A 186 27.93 15.40 14.85
C MET A 186 27.28 16.80 14.98
N PHE A 187 27.66 17.56 15.99
CA PHE A 187 27.17 18.93 16.20
C PHE A 187 27.51 19.84 15.01
N SER A 188 28.75 19.77 14.53
CA SER A 188 29.19 20.56 13.36
C SER A 188 28.42 20.20 12.09
N GLY A 189 28.17 18.91 11.86
CA GLY A 189 27.45 18.44 10.67
C GLY A 189 25.94 18.70 10.73
N VAL A 190 25.31 18.30 11.84
CA VAL A 190 23.85 18.36 12.01
C VAL A 190 23.37 19.78 12.29
N VAL A 191 24.06 20.48 13.21
CA VAL A 191 23.57 21.79 13.70
C VAL A 191 24.04 22.93 12.80
N MET A 192 25.26 22.83 12.26
CA MET A 192 25.90 23.92 11.51
C MET A 192 26.05 23.60 10.00
N GLY A 193 25.62 22.45 9.54
CA GLY A 193 25.66 22.07 8.12
C GLY A 193 27.07 21.87 7.54
N VAL A 194 28.10 21.67 8.39
CA VAL A 194 29.48 21.44 7.90
C VAL A 194 29.58 20.04 7.30
N SER A 195 30.19 19.94 6.12
CA SER A 195 30.33 18.66 5.41
C SER A 195 31.01 17.58 6.26
N GLY A 196 30.36 16.43 6.44
CA GLY A 196 30.90 15.28 7.17
C GLY A 196 32.21 14.75 6.60
N GLN A 197 32.43 14.87 5.27
CA GLN A 197 33.64 14.41 4.60
C GLN A 197 34.91 15.04 5.16
N LEU A 198 34.86 16.31 5.58
CA LEU A 198 36.03 17.00 6.15
C LEU A 198 36.52 16.35 7.47
N PHE A 199 35.59 15.81 8.24
CA PHE A 199 35.89 15.13 9.49
C PHE A 199 36.41 13.71 9.23
N GLU A 200 35.82 13.00 8.26
CA GLU A 200 36.27 11.67 7.86
C GLU A 200 37.70 11.73 7.27
N ASP A 201 37.99 12.72 6.46
CA ASP A 201 39.35 12.95 5.93
C ASP A 201 40.37 13.21 7.04
N ALA A 202 39.97 13.94 8.08
CA ALA A 202 40.85 14.20 9.24
C ALA A 202 41.08 12.92 10.08
N ILE A 203 40.07 12.07 10.26
CA ILE A 203 40.19 10.75 10.90
C ILE A 203 41.12 9.85 10.08
N ALA A 204 40.90 9.79 8.76
CA ALA A 204 41.73 8.99 7.86
C ALA A 204 43.20 9.43 7.90
N ALA A 205 43.46 10.73 7.91
CA ALA A 205 44.82 11.28 8.04
C ALA A 205 45.48 10.88 9.37
N LYS A 206 44.76 10.95 10.48
CA LYS A 206 45.26 10.54 11.82
C LYS A 206 45.54 9.03 11.85
N LYS A 207 44.65 8.20 11.30
CA LYS A 207 44.89 6.75 11.19
C LYS A 207 46.11 6.42 10.34
N ALA A 208 46.28 7.11 9.24
CA ALA A 208 47.49 6.95 8.36
C ALA A 208 48.74 7.36 9.09
N GLU A 209 48.75 8.48 9.84
CA GLU A 209 49.87 8.95 10.67
C GLU A 209 50.29 7.88 11.69
N LYS A 210 49.32 7.20 12.31
CA LYS A 210 49.56 6.19 13.34
C LYS A 210 49.77 4.79 12.80
N GLY A 211 49.48 4.55 11.53
CA GLY A 211 49.56 3.21 10.89
C GLY A 211 48.51 2.23 11.34
N VAL A 212 47.34 2.73 11.81
CA VAL A 212 46.20 1.93 12.27
C VAL A 212 45.07 1.96 11.24
N LYS A 213 44.14 0.98 11.31
CA LYS A 213 43.01 0.84 10.38
C LYS A 213 41.68 1.24 11.00
N LEU A 214 41.49 0.96 12.29
CA LEU A 214 40.21 1.16 12.99
C LEU A 214 40.30 2.40 13.90
N ASP A 215 39.20 3.11 14.07
CA ASP A 215 39.07 4.23 14.99
C ASP A 215 39.32 3.78 16.45
N THR A 216 38.97 2.52 16.78
CA THR A 216 39.17 1.91 18.09
C THR A 216 40.64 1.72 18.45
N GLU A 217 41.56 1.80 17.51
CA GLU A 217 43.01 1.66 17.71
C GLU A 217 43.68 3.01 18.03
N LEU A 218 43.00 4.14 17.85
CA LEU A 218 43.46 5.46 18.22
C LEU A 218 43.47 5.63 19.75
N ASP A 219 44.57 6.18 20.29
CA ASP A 219 44.69 6.42 21.74
C ASP A 219 44.03 7.76 22.17
N ALA A 220 44.01 8.02 23.49
CA ALA A 220 43.38 9.21 24.04
C ALA A 220 44.03 10.53 23.55
N ASN A 221 45.34 10.54 23.28
CA ASN A 221 46.04 11.72 22.77
C ASN A 221 45.68 11.97 21.29
N ASP A 222 45.57 10.91 20.48
CA ASP A 222 45.15 11.01 19.10
C ASP A 222 43.72 11.57 18.96
N LEU A 223 42.84 11.11 19.83
CA LEU A 223 41.43 11.57 19.85
C LEU A 223 41.33 13.02 20.36
N ARG A 224 42.17 13.43 21.31
CA ARG A 224 42.30 14.84 21.76
C ARG A 224 42.80 15.74 20.62
N ASP A 225 43.79 15.29 19.88
CA ASP A 225 44.26 16.00 18.69
C ASP A 225 43.14 16.15 17.63
N LEU A 226 42.38 15.08 17.39
CA LEU A 226 41.23 15.11 16.48
C LEU A 226 40.17 16.12 16.94
N VAL A 227 39.84 16.18 18.24
CA VAL A 227 38.92 17.21 18.77
C VAL A 227 39.42 18.63 18.44
N THR A 228 40.72 18.86 18.58
CA THR A 228 41.35 20.15 18.25
C THR A 228 41.23 20.45 16.74
N TRP A 229 41.51 19.49 15.89
CA TRP A 229 41.37 19.63 14.43
C TRP A 229 39.93 19.86 14.01
N PHE A 230 38.96 19.14 14.60
CA PHE A 230 37.53 19.28 14.35
C PHE A 230 37.02 20.67 14.71
N LYS A 231 37.44 21.22 15.83
CA LYS A 231 37.15 22.62 16.20
C LYS A 231 37.78 23.61 15.20
N GLY A 232 38.93 23.28 14.62
CA GLY A 232 39.54 24.04 13.52
C GLY A 232 38.70 23.97 12.26
N ILE A 233 38.18 22.80 11.89
CA ILE A 233 37.25 22.59 10.75
C ILE A 233 35.97 23.40 10.99
N PHE A 234 35.37 23.34 12.17
CA PHE A 234 34.22 24.14 12.56
C PHE A 234 34.49 25.63 12.37
N ALA A 235 35.59 26.14 12.90
CA ALA A 235 35.96 27.56 12.83
C ALA A 235 36.19 28.05 11.39
N ALA A 236 36.66 27.18 10.50
CA ALA A 236 36.94 27.50 9.10
C ALA A 236 35.71 27.44 8.18
N ASN A 237 34.67 26.69 8.55
CA ASN A 237 33.53 26.41 7.67
C ASN A 237 32.18 26.98 8.14
N VAL A 238 32.05 27.44 9.40
CA VAL A 238 30.80 28.04 9.91
C VAL A 238 30.79 29.54 9.62
N ASP A 239 29.75 30.03 8.92
CA ASP A 239 29.57 31.45 8.65
C ASP A 239 28.95 32.15 9.89
N VAL A 240 29.75 33.03 10.51
CA VAL A 240 29.30 33.81 11.69
C VAL A 240 28.22 34.84 11.39
N LYS A 241 27.92 35.11 10.10
CA LYS A 241 26.78 35.96 9.75
C LYS A 241 25.46 35.21 9.82
N GLU A 242 25.50 33.95 9.50
CA GLU A 242 24.34 33.03 9.60
C GLU A 242 24.19 32.55 11.04
N HIS A 243 25.31 32.36 11.75
CA HIS A 243 25.38 31.83 13.12
C HIS A 243 26.07 32.81 14.07
N PRO A 244 25.50 34.00 14.35
CA PRO A 244 26.13 35.00 15.22
C PRO A 244 26.28 34.52 16.68
N GLU A 245 25.48 33.56 17.12
CA GLU A 245 25.49 32.99 18.46
C GLU A 245 26.76 32.20 18.78
N VAL A 246 27.46 31.68 17.78
CA VAL A 246 28.76 31.00 17.96
C VAL A 246 29.95 31.88 17.56
N SER A 247 29.73 33.19 17.38
CA SER A 247 30.75 34.15 17.03
C SER A 247 31.50 34.70 18.27
N LYS A 248 32.85 34.63 18.23
CA LYS A 248 33.72 35.33 19.21
C LYS A 248 34.74 36.15 18.44
N ASN A 249 34.73 37.47 18.66
CA ASN A 249 35.62 38.40 17.94
C ASN A 249 35.56 38.31 16.42
N GLY A 250 34.38 37.94 15.86
CA GLY A 250 34.18 37.81 14.40
C GLY A 250 34.63 36.48 13.78
N TYR A 251 34.99 35.49 14.59
CA TYR A 251 35.36 34.14 14.20
C TYR A 251 34.39 33.11 14.79
N ALA A 252 34.08 32.07 14.07
CA ALA A 252 33.30 30.97 14.59
C ALA A 252 34.13 30.20 15.65
N VAL A 253 33.51 29.91 16.79
CA VAL A 253 34.11 29.14 17.88
C VAL A 253 33.11 28.08 18.32
N PHE A 254 33.56 26.84 18.41
CA PHE A 254 32.71 25.74 18.91
C PHE A 254 32.15 26.10 20.31
N PRO A 255 30.83 26.03 20.51
CA PRO A 255 30.23 26.53 21.76
C PRO A 255 30.63 25.69 22.95
N SER A 256 31.16 26.34 23.98
CA SER A 256 31.52 25.74 25.29
C SER A 256 30.35 25.75 26.28
N ASP A 257 29.36 26.60 26.10
CA ASP A 257 28.17 26.63 26.93
C ASP A 257 27.21 25.47 26.53
N PRO A 258 26.96 24.51 27.45
CA PRO A 258 26.14 23.34 27.15
C PRO A 258 24.66 23.67 26.96
N TYR A 259 24.15 24.78 27.55
CA TYR A 259 22.76 25.22 27.29
C TYR A 259 22.61 25.85 25.92
N LEU A 260 23.62 26.57 25.44
CA LEU A 260 23.64 27.04 24.04
C LEU A 260 23.70 25.83 23.08
N GLN A 261 24.53 24.83 23.37
CA GLN A 261 24.56 23.59 22.58
C GLN A 261 23.17 22.93 22.48
N LEU A 262 22.48 22.82 23.64
CA LEU A 262 21.13 22.24 23.73
C LEU A 262 20.13 23.02 22.85
N ARG A 263 20.09 24.33 22.98
CA ARG A 263 19.18 25.20 22.24
C ARG A 263 19.35 25.10 20.72
N LEU A 264 20.62 25.09 20.27
CA LEU A 264 20.95 24.96 18.86
C LEU A 264 20.62 23.56 18.31
N ALA A 265 20.83 22.51 19.09
CA ALA A 265 20.48 21.15 18.71
C ALA A 265 18.95 20.95 18.61
N GLU A 266 18.17 21.52 19.53
CA GLU A 266 16.71 21.50 19.46
C GLU A 266 16.17 22.18 18.17
N GLN A 267 16.74 23.33 17.84
CA GLN A 267 16.41 24.08 16.61
C GLN A 267 16.76 23.27 15.35
N ALA A 268 17.94 22.64 15.32
CA ALA A 268 18.39 21.82 14.20
C ALA A 268 17.48 20.60 13.99
N VAL A 269 17.07 19.95 15.08
CA VAL A 269 16.14 18.80 15.01
C VAL A 269 14.77 19.25 14.51
N PHE A 270 14.24 20.39 14.91
CA PHE A 270 13.02 20.95 14.32
C PHE A 270 13.19 21.26 12.83
N GLY A 271 14.32 21.88 12.46
CA GLY A 271 14.67 22.18 11.07
C GLY A 271 14.76 20.95 10.17
N SER A 272 15.16 19.81 10.74
CA SER A 272 15.31 18.55 9.99
C SER A 272 14.00 18.01 9.43
N TRP A 273 12.84 18.45 9.93
CA TRP A 273 11.55 18.17 9.34
C TRP A 273 11.44 18.67 7.90
N MET A 274 12.12 19.78 7.58
CA MET A 274 12.08 20.44 6.28
C MET A 274 13.30 20.15 5.41
N ASN A 275 14.16 19.19 5.77
CA ASN A 275 15.26 18.78 4.89
C ASN A 275 14.74 17.97 3.69
N ASP A 276 15.49 17.95 2.57
CA ASP A 276 15.07 17.37 1.30
C ASP A 276 14.71 15.88 1.42
N ARG A 277 15.50 15.09 2.17
CA ARG A 277 15.24 13.66 2.38
C ARG A 277 13.94 13.42 3.17
N ALA A 278 13.64 14.25 4.18
CA ALA A 278 12.41 14.15 4.96
C ALA A 278 11.20 14.58 4.13
N ILE A 279 11.31 15.63 3.32
CA ILE A 279 10.26 16.07 2.38
C ILE A 279 9.97 14.97 1.35
N LEU A 280 11.02 14.39 0.74
CA LEU A 280 10.87 13.31 -0.25
C LEU A 280 10.18 12.08 0.36
N TYR A 281 10.64 11.66 1.55
CA TYR A 281 10.03 10.53 2.26
C TYR A 281 8.56 10.78 2.58
N ARG A 282 8.20 11.97 3.09
CA ARG A 282 6.81 12.32 3.38
C ARG A 282 5.95 12.31 2.11
N LYS A 283 6.45 12.84 1.00
CA LYS A 283 5.73 12.78 -0.29
C LYS A 283 5.46 11.34 -0.73
N GLN A 284 6.47 10.48 -0.68
CA GLN A 284 6.35 9.08 -1.06
C GLN A 284 5.37 8.30 -0.16
N ASN A 285 5.36 8.61 1.15
CA ASN A 285 4.53 7.92 2.14
C ASN A 285 3.22 8.65 2.45
N LYS A 286 2.85 9.69 1.70
CA LYS A 286 1.62 10.47 1.87
C LYS A 286 1.44 11.07 3.28
N ILE A 287 2.55 11.42 3.94
CA ILE A 287 2.55 12.03 5.28
C ILE A 287 2.38 13.55 5.12
N PRO A 288 1.38 14.17 5.78
CA PRO A 288 1.15 15.62 5.71
C PRO A 288 2.33 16.44 6.24
N ASP A 289 2.66 17.53 5.55
CA ASP A 289 3.77 18.42 5.93
C ASP A 289 3.49 19.24 7.21
N GLU A 290 2.22 19.44 7.54
CA GLU A 290 1.73 20.25 8.66
C GLU A 290 1.87 19.57 10.04
N LEU A 291 2.31 18.32 10.10
CA LEU A 291 2.38 17.56 11.36
C LEU A 291 3.56 17.96 12.26
N GLY A 292 4.69 18.32 11.66
CA GLY A 292 5.91 18.62 12.43
C GLY A 292 6.55 17.39 13.09
N THR A 293 7.57 17.62 13.85
CA THR A 293 8.27 16.61 14.67
C THR A 293 8.38 17.07 16.11
N ALA A 294 8.31 16.16 17.07
CA ALA A 294 8.71 16.40 18.44
C ALA A 294 10.26 16.35 18.57
N VAL A 295 10.79 16.97 19.61
CA VAL A 295 12.17 16.84 20.05
C VAL A 295 12.20 16.11 21.38
N ASN A 296 12.97 15.03 21.47
CA ASN A 296 13.17 14.26 22.70
C ASN A 296 14.58 14.51 23.23
N VAL A 297 14.68 15.15 24.39
CA VAL A 297 15.91 15.35 25.16
C VAL A 297 15.98 14.26 26.22
N GLN A 298 16.99 13.38 26.14
CA GLN A 298 17.08 12.19 26.97
C GLN A 298 18.50 12.03 27.55
N VAL A 299 18.60 11.63 28.79
CA VAL A 299 19.88 11.30 29.44
C VAL A 299 20.62 10.24 28.63
N MET A 300 21.90 10.48 28.36
CA MET A 300 22.77 9.53 27.70
C MET A 300 23.09 8.35 28.61
N VAL A 301 22.99 7.15 28.06
CA VAL A 301 23.52 5.90 28.59
C VAL A 301 24.49 5.30 27.59
N PHE A 302 25.55 4.67 28.05
CA PHE A 302 26.71 4.35 27.25
C PHE A 302 26.96 2.85 27.18
N GLY A 303 26.81 2.25 25.98
CA GLY A 303 27.18 0.87 25.71
C GLY A 303 28.69 0.64 25.52
N ASN A 304 29.50 1.71 25.51
CA ASN A 304 30.96 1.68 25.27
C ASN A 304 31.81 2.06 26.48
N LYS A 305 31.31 1.80 27.70
CA LYS A 305 32.09 2.00 28.97
C LYS A 305 32.98 0.80 29.33
N GLY A 306 33.15 -0.17 28.48
CA GLY A 306 33.98 -1.37 28.69
C GLY A 306 33.18 -2.66 28.53
N GLU A 307 33.80 -3.77 28.97
CA GLU A 307 33.28 -5.13 28.72
C GLU A 307 32.01 -5.50 29.51
N THR A 308 31.57 -4.65 30.44
CA THR A 308 30.28 -4.76 31.14
C THR A 308 29.18 -3.92 30.53
N SER A 309 29.46 -3.35 29.36
CA SER A 309 28.52 -2.46 28.64
C SER A 309 28.35 -2.95 27.20
N ALA A 310 27.14 -2.81 26.69
CA ALA A 310 26.76 -3.23 25.34
C ALA A 310 25.61 -2.38 24.81
N THR A 311 25.38 -2.44 23.51
CA THR A 311 24.20 -1.89 22.88
C THR A 311 23.66 -2.87 21.83
N GLY A 312 22.37 -2.79 21.50
CA GLY A 312 21.78 -3.69 20.52
C GLY A 312 20.41 -3.28 20.03
N VAL A 313 19.99 -4.00 19.02
CA VAL A 313 18.65 -3.94 18.41
C VAL A 313 18.06 -5.34 18.42
N ALA A 314 16.85 -5.47 18.87
CA ALA A 314 16.19 -6.76 18.97
C ALA A 314 14.72 -6.70 18.57
N PHE A 315 14.20 -7.84 18.14
CA PHE A 315 12.79 -8.07 17.91
C PHE A 315 12.29 -9.14 18.89
N THR A 316 11.07 -8.98 19.37
CA THR A 316 10.48 -9.97 20.28
C THR A 316 10.19 -11.31 19.58
N ARG A 317 10.00 -11.28 18.24
CA ARG A 317 9.87 -12.45 17.36
C ARG A 317 10.68 -12.23 16.08
N ASN A 318 10.98 -13.30 15.35
CA ASN A 318 11.69 -13.20 14.08
C ASN A 318 10.84 -12.43 13.03
N PRO A 319 11.29 -11.27 12.55
CA PRO A 319 10.54 -10.46 11.59
C PRO A 319 10.48 -11.06 10.19
N ALA A 320 11.33 -12.04 9.86
CA ALA A 320 11.37 -12.67 8.55
C ALA A 320 10.31 -13.79 8.42
N ASP A 321 10.17 -14.64 9.42
CA ASP A 321 9.32 -15.85 9.37
C ASP A 321 8.26 -15.93 10.48
N GLY A 322 8.26 -15.00 11.44
CA GLY A 322 7.30 -14.94 12.56
C GLY A 322 7.53 -15.97 13.67
N THR A 323 8.62 -16.72 13.67
CA THR A 323 8.92 -17.64 14.75
C THR A 323 9.14 -16.91 16.07
N ASN A 324 8.67 -17.50 17.18
CA ASN A 324 8.89 -16.98 18.53
C ASN A 324 10.34 -17.27 18.97
N GLU A 325 11.29 -16.75 18.21
CA GLU A 325 12.72 -16.82 18.47
C GLU A 325 13.25 -15.44 18.82
N ARG A 326 14.23 -15.39 19.70
CA ARG A 326 14.92 -14.17 20.09
C ARG A 326 15.79 -13.70 18.94
N TYR A 327 15.34 -12.68 18.24
CA TYR A 327 15.97 -12.18 17.02
C TYR A 327 16.59 -10.82 17.24
N GLY A 328 17.79 -10.59 16.73
CA GLY A 328 18.49 -9.30 16.81
C GLY A 328 19.96 -9.46 17.08
N ASP A 329 20.63 -8.33 17.23
CA ASP A 329 22.08 -8.24 17.34
C ASP A 329 22.49 -7.31 18.47
N PHE A 330 23.65 -7.59 19.07
CA PHE A 330 24.29 -6.72 20.04
C PHE A 330 25.79 -6.59 19.79
N LEU A 331 26.38 -5.54 20.34
CA LEU A 331 27.82 -5.31 20.37
C LEU A 331 28.27 -4.93 21.77
N ILE A 332 29.31 -5.62 22.26
CA ILE A 332 30.00 -5.26 23.51
C ILE A 332 30.89 -4.06 23.26
N ASN A 333 30.93 -3.16 24.26
CA ASN A 333 31.75 -1.96 24.24
C ASN A 333 31.58 -1.14 22.95
N ALA A 334 30.33 -0.79 22.64
CA ALA A 334 29.91 -0.08 21.42
C ALA A 334 28.80 0.94 21.68
N GLN A 335 28.65 1.89 20.77
CA GLN A 335 27.50 2.79 20.71
C GLN A 335 26.47 2.30 19.68
N GLY A 336 25.22 2.77 19.78
CA GLY A 336 24.13 2.33 18.90
C GLY A 336 24.41 2.53 17.40
N GLU A 337 25.15 3.58 17.05
CA GLU A 337 25.58 3.85 15.67
C GLU A 337 26.48 2.73 15.11
N ASP A 338 27.33 2.14 15.95
CA ASP A 338 28.27 1.08 15.54
C ASP A 338 27.54 -0.21 15.13
N VAL A 339 26.35 -0.50 15.73
CA VAL A 339 25.50 -1.65 15.37
C VAL A 339 24.84 -1.41 14.02
N VAL A 340 24.30 -0.21 13.79
CA VAL A 340 23.53 0.11 12.57
C VAL A 340 24.43 0.31 11.37
N ALA A 341 25.64 0.88 11.58
CA ALA A 341 26.58 1.16 10.51
C ALA A 341 27.32 -0.08 9.95
N GLY A 342 27.20 -1.25 10.61
CA GLY A 342 27.86 -2.48 10.18
C GLY A 342 29.39 -2.45 10.18
N ILE A 343 30.00 -1.53 10.95
CA ILE A 343 31.47 -1.34 11.01
C ILE A 343 32.18 -2.51 11.73
N ARG A 344 31.46 -3.16 12.64
CA ARG A 344 31.94 -4.30 13.43
C ARG A 344 30.97 -5.46 13.28
N ASN A 345 31.48 -6.70 13.33
CA ASN A 345 30.64 -7.89 13.35
C ASN A 345 29.83 -7.92 14.67
N THR A 346 28.54 -8.03 14.53
CA THR A 346 27.59 -8.15 15.65
C THR A 346 27.50 -9.58 16.17
N GLU A 347 27.01 -9.73 17.39
CA GLU A 347 26.71 -11.04 17.97
C GLU A 347 25.18 -11.23 18.08
N PRO A 348 24.65 -12.45 17.83
CA PRO A 348 23.23 -12.71 17.96
C PRO A 348 22.71 -12.46 19.39
N ILE A 349 21.55 -11.78 19.50
CA ILE A 349 20.96 -11.43 20.80
C ILE A 349 20.74 -12.64 21.73
N ALA A 350 20.49 -13.81 21.16
CA ALA A 350 20.35 -15.06 21.92
C ALA A 350 21.63 -15.42 22.71
N ASP A 351 22.78 -14.88 22.32
CA ASP A 351 24.08 -15.15 22.96
C ASP A 351 24.40 -14.17 24.08
N LEU A 352 23.62 -13.10 24.24
CA LEU A 352 23.82 -12.08 25.29
C LEU A 352 23.88 -12.69 26.70
N VAL A 353 23.06 -13.68 27.01
CA VAL A 353 23.04 -14.38 28.30
C VAL A 353 24.21 -15.36 28.47
N LYS A 354 24.98 -15.63 27.42
CA LYS A 354 26.19 -16.46 27.48
C LYS A 354 27.43 -15.66 27.91
N VAL A 355 27.33 -14.31 27.82
CA VAL A 355 28.39 -13.41 28.27
C VAL A 355 28.25 -13.20 29.76
N PRO A 356 29.20 -13.69 30.61
CA PRO A 356 29.02 -13.66 32.07
C PRO A 356 28.77 -12.27 32.65
N ALA A 357 29.39 -11.24 32.09
CA ALA A 357 29.29 -9.86 32.58
C ALA A 357 27.95 -9.19 32.21
N LEU A 358 27.20 -9.73 31.23
CA LEU A 358 25.95 -9.17 30.71
C LEU A 358 24.74 -10.10 30.95
N LYS A 359 24.97 -11.26 31.61
CA LYS A 359 23.95 -12.30 31.75
C LYS A 359 22.66 -11.81 32.42
N GLU A 360 22.78 -11.11 33.56
CA GLU A 360 21.61 -10.61 34.30
C GLU A 360 20.80 -9.59 33.47
N ALA A 361 21.50 -8.67 32.81
CA ALA A 361 20.85 -7.69 31.92
C ALA A 361 20.22 -8.34 30.71
N GLY A 362 20.78 -9.43 30.16
CA GLY A 362 20.22 -10.23 29.09
C GLY A 362 18.95 -10.98 29.52
N GLU A 363 18.94 -11.56 30.70
CA GLU A 363 17.77 -12.20 31.30
C GLU A 363 16.65 -11.17 31.54
N GLU A 364 16.98 -9.98 32.02
CA GLU A 364 16.05 -8.85 32.18
C GLU A 364 15.48 -8.43 30.80
N LEU A 365 16.31 -8.29 29.77
CA LEU A 365 15.86 -7.95 28.41
C LEU A 365 14.85 -8.96 27.86
N PHE A 366 15.08 -10.26 28.06
CA PHE A 366 14.15 -11.28 27.62
C PHE A 366 12.83 -11.27 28.39
N HIS A 367 12.87 -10.87 29.67
CA HIS A 367 11.63 -10.63 30.41
C HIS A 367 10.89 -9.37 29.90
N VAL A 368 11.61 -8.35 29.47
CA VAL A 368 11.03 -7.16 28.84
C VAL A 368 10.31 -7.52 27.54
N PHE A 369 10.77 -8.49 26.74
CA PHE A 369 10.07 -8.95 25.55
C PHE A 369 8.65 -9.43 25.86
N GLU A 370 8.50 -10.24 26.95
CA GLU A 370 7.18 -10.73 27.38
C GLU A 370 6.28 -9.57 27.84
N ILE A 371 6.81 -8.65 28.65
CA ILE A 371 6.06 -7.48 29.11
C ILE A 371 5.58 -6.63 27.93
N LEU A 372 6.41 -6.42 26.92
CA LEU A 372 6.06 -5.65 25.75
C LEU A 372 4.99 -6.32 24.89
N GLU A 373 5.12 -7.64 24.62
CA GLU A 373 4.11 -8.38 23.89
C GLU A 373 2.77 -8.47 24.62
N ASP A 374 2.79 -8.63 25.95
CA ASP A 374 1.56 -8.62 26.76
C ASP A 374 0.87 -7.25 26.73
N HIS A 375 1.66 -6.16 26.76
CA HIS A 375 1.13 -4.81 26.81
C HIS A 375 0.64 -4.31 25.45
N TYR A 376 1.48 -4.42 24.40
CA TYR A 376 1.14 -3.95 23.06
C TYR A 376 0.35 -4.99 22.26
N ALA A 377 0.32 -6.21 22.75
CA ALA A 377 -0.29 -7.37 22.12
C ALA A 377 0.17 -7.56 20.66
N ASP A 378 1.43 -7.20 20.35
CA ASP A 378 2.07 -7.31 19.02
C ASP A 378 3.57 -7.56 19.17
N MET A 379 4.24 -8.02 18.09
CA MET A 379 5.69 -8.11 18.08
C MET A 379 6.32 -6.72 18.03
N MET A 380 7.37 -6.55 18.83
CA MET A 380 8.02 -5.25 19.01
C MET A 380 9.46 -5.26 18.51
N ASP A 381 9.86 -4.12 17.95
CA ASP A 381 11.22 -3.75 17.58
C ASP A 381 11.78 -2.86 18.71
N ILE A 382 12.96 -3.18 19.21
CA ILE A 382 13.51 -2.66 20.46
C ILE A 382 14.94 -2.18 20.23
N GLU A 383 15.25 -0.98 20.70
CA GLU A 383 16.61 -0.48 20.88
C GLU A 383 16.94 -0.43 22.37
N PHE A 384 18.07 -1.01 22.76
CA PHE A 384 18.49 -1.07 24.15
C PHE A 384 19.98 -0.79 24.33
N THR A 385 20.38 -0.41 25.53
CA THR A 385 21.77 -0.27 25.93
C THR A 385 21.96 -0.89 27.32
N ILE A 386 23.05 -1.59 27.51
CA ILE A 386 23.50 -2.07 28.82
C ILE A 386 24.71 -1.20 29.24
N GLU A 387 24.58 -0.49 30.36
CA GLU A 387 25.65 0.32 30.93
C GLU A 387 26.08 -0.25 32.26
N ASN A 388 27.33 -0.72 32.37
CA ASN A 388 27.88 -1.34 33.57
C ASN A 388 26.97 -2.44 34.15
N GLY A 389 26.47 -3.34 33.28
CA GLY A 389 25.60 -4.46 33.66
C GLY A 389 24.12 -4.07 33.89
N LYS A 390 23.74 -2.80 33.79
CA LYS A 390 22.35 -2.35 33.92
C LYS A 390 21.70 -2.13 32.58
N LEU A 391 20.52 -2.75 32.38
CA LEU A 391 19.69 -2.59 31.17
C LEU A 391 19.00 -1.22 31.13
N TRP A 392 18.91 -0.66 29.91
CA TRP A 392 18.18 0.54 29.61
C TRP A 392 17.45 0.39 28.25
N MET A 393 16.17 0.76 28.22
CA MET A 393 15.34 0.76 27.03
C MET A 393 15.35 2.12 26.37
N LEU A 394 15.77 2.22 25.10
CA LEU A 394 15.92 3.49 24.40
C LEU A 394 14.77 3.77 23.44
N GLN A 395 14.19 2.72 22.86
CA GLN A 395 13.07 2.84 21.95
C GLN A 395 12.34 1.51 21.86
N THR A 396 11.01 1.57 21.66
CA THR A 396 10.21 0.45 21.19
C THR A 396 9.23 0.93 20.12
N ARG A 397 8.92 0.04 19.19
CA ARG A 397 7.92 0.27 18.14
C ARG A 397 7.36 -1.07 17.66
N VAL A 398 6.20 -1.05 17.01
CA VAL A 398 5.67 -2.25 16.35
C VAL A 398 6.68 -2.72 15.30
N GLY A 399 7.06 -3.98 15.38
CA GLY A 399 8.08 -4.58 14.50
C GLY A 399 7.63 -4.61 13.04
N LYS A 400 8.44 -4.01 12.15
CA LYS A 400 8.28 -4.23 10.71
C LYS A 400 8.60 -5.68 10.40
N ARG A 401 7.79 -6.30 9.54
CA ARG A 401 7.86 -7.75 9.29
C ARG A 401 7.41 -8.08 7.88
N THR A 402 7.83 -9.24 7.40
CA THR A 402 7.36 -9.81 6.13
C THR A 402 5.87 -10.18 6.20
N ALA A 403 5.25 -10.40 5.04
CA ALA A 403 3.87 -10.86 4.97
C ALA A 403 3.68 -12.23 5.66
N LEU A 404 4.61 -13.16 5.47
CA LEU A 404 4.60 -14.47 6.12
C LEU A 404 4.67 -14.35 7.64
N SER A 405 5.60 -13.52 8.14
CA SER A 405 5.72 -13.25 9.57
C SER A 405 4.45 -12.62 10.15
N ALA A 406 3.80 -11.71 9.41
CA ALA A 406 2.55 -11.08 9.86
C ALA A 406 1.43 -12.09 10.11
N LEU A 407 1.24 -13.04 9.19
CA LEU A 407 0.27 -14.14 9.35
C LEU A 407 0.59 -14.98 10.57
N LYS A 408 1.81 -15.50 10.63
CA LYS A 408 2.24 -16.42 11.68
C LYS A 408 2.19 -15.80 13.08
N VAL A 409 2.64 -14.55 13.22
CA VAL A 409 2.57 -13.80 14.48
C VAL A 409 1.11 -13.59 14.92
N ALA A 410 0.20 -13.23 14.00
CA ALA A 410 -1.21 -13.04 14.33
C ALA A 410 -1.87 -14.34 14.83
N ILE A 411 -1.57 -15.46 14.21
CA ILE A 411 -2.09 -16.78 14.61
C ILE A 411 -1.52 -17.19 15.96
N GLN A 412 -0.20 -17.15 16.12
CA GLN A 412 0.45 -17.55 17.38
C GLN A 412 -0.02 -16.72 18.57
N MET A 413 -0.15 -15.41 18.42
CA MET A 413 -0.64 -14.54 19.50
C MET A 413 -2.10 -14.84 19.89
N TYR A 414 -2.93 -15.27 18.93
CA TYR A 414 -4.26 -15.78 19.24
C TYR A 414 -4.20 -17.12 19.99
N GLU A 415 -3.37 -18.04 19.54
CA GLU A 415 -3.20 -19.36 20.19
C GLU A 415 -2.63 -19.22 21.61
N GLU A 416 -1.74 -18.26 21.84
CA GLU A 416 -1.19 -17.89 23.15
C GLU A 416 -2.22 -17.15 24.05
N GLY A 417 -3.40 -16.78 23.50
CA GLY A 417 -4.45 -16.08 24.26
C GLY A 417 -4.17 -14.58 24.49
N ARG A 418 -3.20 -13.99 23.78
CA ARG A 418 -2.82 -12.57 23.89
C ARG A 418 -3.76 -11.65 23.12
N ILE A 419 -4.37 -12.14 22.05
CA ILE A 419 -5.30 -11.39 21.21
C ILE A 419 -6.55 -12.19 20.88
N THR A 420 -7.62 -11.51 20.46
CA THR A 420 -8.82 -12.18 19.94
C THR A 420 -8.66 -12.54 18.46
N LYS A 421 -9.57 -13.37 17.95
CA LYS A 421 -9.61 -13.74 16.53
C LYS A 421 -9.84 -12.51 15.64
N GLU A 422 -10.72 -11.60 16.05
CA GLU A 422 -10.97 -10.33 15.35
C GLU A 422 -9.73 -9.44 15.33
N GLN A 423 -8.97 -9.39 16.43
CA GLN A 423 -7.71 -8.67 16.47
C GLN A 423 -6.67 -9.28 15.53
N ALA A 424 -6.59 -10.62 15.46
CA ALA A 424 -5.71 -11.31 14.54
C ALA A 424 -6.04 -10.98 13.07
N VAL A 425 -7.33 -11.07 12.69
CA VAL A 425 -7.81 -10.70 11.35
C VAL A 425 -7.56 -9.23 11.03
N SER A 426 -7.71 -8.33 12.01
CA SER A 426 -7.51 -6.88 11.81
C SER A 426 -6.05 -6.48 11.62
N ARG A 427 -5.09 -7.30 12.04
CA ARG A 427 -3.65 -6.98 12.01
C ARG A 427 -2.97 -7.30 10.70
N VAL A 428 -3.49 -8.26 9.96
CA VAL A 428 -2.95 -8.64 8.66
C VAL A 428 -3.42 -7.60 7.63
N ALA A 429 -2.50 -6.88 7.00
CA ALA A 429 -2.86 -5.94 5.96
C ALA A 429 -3.23 -6.71 4.67
N PRO A 430 -4.33 -6.34 3.99
CA PRO A 430 -4.73 -6.99 2.74
C PRO A 430 -3.63 -6.99 1.67
N GLU A 431 -2.82 -5.93 1.63
CA GLU A 431 -1.69 -5.80 0.71
C GLU A 431 -0.57 -6.83 1.00
N GLN A 432 -0.47 -7.34 2.23
CA GLN A 432 0.46 -8.41 2.57
C GLN A 432 0.02 -9.76 2.00
N LEU A 433 -1.31 -10.01 1.93
CA LEU A 433 -1.81 -11.21 1.26
C LEU A 433 -1.48 -11.21 -0.23
N ASP A 434 -1.59 -10.05 -0.87
CA ASP A 434 -1.27 -9.89 -2.29
C ASP A 434 0.16 -10.38 -2.61
N GLN A 435 1.12 -10.04 -1.74
CA GLN A 435 2.51 -10.50 -1.87
C GLN A 435 2.66 -12.03 -1.75
N LEU A 436 1.82 -12.68 -0.95
CA LEU A 436 1.91 -14.14 -0.71
C LEU A 436 1.20 -14.98 -1.79
N LEU A 437 0.38 -14.38 -2.63
CA LEU A 437 -0.40 -15.06 -3.66
C LEU A 437 0.34 -15.16 -5.00
N HIS A 438 1.52 -14.55 -5.12
CA HIS A 438 2.30 -14.51 -6.34
C HIS A 438 3.69 -15.11 -6.16
N PRO A 439 4.32 -15.68 -7.22
CA PRO A 439 5.71 -16.10 -7.18
C PRO A 439 6.63 -14.95 -6.74
N GLN A 440 7.67 -15.25 -6.00
CA GLN A 440 8.65 -14.27 -5.52
C GLN A 440 10.07 -14.75 -5.87
N PHE A 441 11.02 -13.84 -5.94
CA PHE A 441 12.42 -14.23 -6.01
C PHE A 441 12.86 -14.88 -4.69
N ASP A 442 13.75 -15.88 -4.78
CA ASP A 442 14.37 -16.44 -3.57
C ASP A 442 15.06 -15.30 -2.81
N PRO A 443 14.71 -15.05 -1.53
CA PRO A 443 15.31 -13.97 -0.73
C PRO A 443 16.83 -14.14 -0.52
N ASN A 444 17.39 -15.31 -0.83
CA ASN A 444 18.83 -15.57 -0.76
C ASN A 444 19.52 -15.42 -2.12
N ALA A 445 18.78 -15.14 -3.21
CA ALA A 445 19.36 -14.94 -4.52
C ALA A 445 20.10 -13.59 -4.60
N GLU A 446 21.34 -13.62 -5.06
CA GLU A 446 22.10 -12.42 -5.37
C GLU A 446 21.86 -12.02 -6.84
N TYR A 447 21.39 -10.81 -7.08
CA TYR A 447 21.15 -10.27 -8.43
C TYR A 447 21.43 -8.76 -8.51
N GLU A 448 21.67 -8.27 -9.71
CA GLU A 448 21.87 -6.85 -9.98
C GLU A 448 20.69 -6.31 -10.81
N THR A 449 20.04 -5.25 -10.29
CA THR A 449 18.95 -4.58 -10.97
C THR A 449 19.50 -3.70 -12.10
N ILE A 450 19.07 -3.95 -13.34
CA ILE A 450 19.49 -3.18 -14.53
C ILE A 450 18.59 -1.97 -14.81
N ALA A 451 17.34 -2.00 -14.35
CA ALA A 451 16.39 -0.90 -14.47
C ALA A 451 15.30 -1.04 -13.40
N LYS A 452 14.60 0.05 -13.10
CA LYS A 452 13.49 0.06 -12.12
C LYS A 452 12.30 0.82 -12.66
N GLY A 453 11.11 0.25 -12.51
CA GLY A 453 9.84 0.85 -12.90
C GLY A 453 8.84 0.90 -11.77
N LEU A 454 7.57 1.13 -12.13
CA LEU A 454 6.44 1.10 -11.21
C LEU A 454 6.00 -0.34 -10.96
N ASN A 455 5.82 -0.69 -9.72
CA ASN A 455 5.23 -1.96 -9.29
C ASN A 455 3.73 -1.97 -9.63
N ALA A 456 3.40 -2.53 -10.81
CA ALA A 456 2.08 -2.45 -11.40
C ALA A 456 1.19 -3.65 -11.07
N SER A 457 1.73 -4.87 -11.10
CA SER A 457 1.05 -6.09 -10.65
C SER A 457 2.07 -6.95 -9.89
N PRO A 458 1.75 -7.42 -8.66
CA PRO A 458 2.73 -8.09 -7.80
C PRO A 458 3.16 -9.45 -8.36
N GLY A 459 4.29 -9.94 -7.82
CA GLY A 459 4.89 -11.21 -8.18
C GLY A 459 6.17 -11.05 -9.00
N ALA A 460 6.90 -12.16 -9.14
CA ALA A 460 8.12 -12.24 -9.93
C ALA A 460 7.93 -13.17 -11.12
N ALA A 461 8.53 -12.82 -12.25
CA ALA A 461 8.53 -13.63 -13.46
C ALA A 461 9.92 -13.72 -14.08
N VAL A 462 10.20 -14.85 -14.69
CA VAL A 462 11.45 -15.13 -15.42
C VAL A 462 11.11 -15.68 -16.79
N GLY A 463 11.68 -15.09 -17.82
CA GLY A 463 11.45 -15.57 -19.19
C GLY A 463 12.31 -14.86 -20.22
N ALA A 464 12.21 -15.33 -21.45
CA ALA A 464 12.85 -14.69 -22.58
C ALA A 464 12.15 -13.36 -22.93
N ALA A 465 12.89 -12.29 -23.18
CA ALA A 465 12.30 -11.05 -23.64
C ALA A 465 11.71 -11.23 -25.06
N VAL A 466 10.44 -10.85 -25.25
CA VAL A 466 9.76 -10.86 -26.55
C VAL A 466 9.09 -9.52 -26.80
N PHE A 467 8.97 -9.09 -28.04
CA PHE A 467 8.63 -7.70 -28.39
C PHE A 467 7.32 -7.55 -29.18
N SER A 468 6.62 -8.65 -29.44
CA SER A 468 5.26 -8.63 -30.02
C SER A 468 4.40 -9.72 -29.42
N SER A 469 3.07 -9.57 -29.51
CA SER A 469 2.09 -10.56 -29.07
C SER A 469 2.26 -11.90 -29.80
N ALA A 470 2.50 -11.85 -31.12
CA ALA A 470 2.74 -13.04 -31.93
C ALA A 470 4.02 -13.80 -31.52
N ASP A 471 5.09 -13.07 -31.12
CA ASP A 471 6.30 -13.72 -30.60
C ASP A 471 6.04 -14.36 -29.24
N ALA A 472 5.24 -13.72 -28.36
CA ALA A 472 4.89 -14.28 -27.06
C ALA A 472 4.10 -15.59 -27.22
N GLU A 473 3.10 -15.62 -28.09
CA GLU A 473 2.34 -16.83 -28.44
C GLU A 473 3.25 -17.93 -28.97
N ALA A 474 4.14 -17.62 -29.91
CA ALA A 474 5.07 -18.59 -30.50
C ALA A 474 6.04 -19.16 -29.44
N PHE A 475 6.50 -18.34 -28.48
CA PHE A 475 7.33 -18.81 -27.39
C PHE A 475 6.55 -19.72 -26.43
N ALA A 476 5.35 -19.36 -26.09
CA ALA A 476 4.46 -20.16 -25.24
C ALA A 476 4.09 -21.50 -25.89
N GLU A 477 3.74 -21.51 -27.18
CA GLU A 477 3.49 -22.75 -27.95
C GLU A 477 4.72 -23.66 -27.99
N ALA A 478 5.91 -23.07 -28.01
CA ALA A 478 7.17 -23.82 -27.95
C ALA A 478 7.55 -24.28 -26.51
N GLY A 479 6.70 -24.01 -25.50
CA GLY A 479 6.94 -24.32 -24.10
C GLY A 479 8.08 -23.51 -23.47
N LYS A 480 8.36 -22.30 -23.98
CA LYS A 480 9.42 -21.42 -23.49
C LYS A 480 8.77 -20.26 -22.74
N PRO A 481 9.07 -20.07 -21.44
CA PRO A 481 8.59 -18.92 -20.70
C PRO A 481 9.13 -17.63 -21.30
N CYS A 482 8.26 -16.63 -21.44
CA CYS A 482 8.64 -15.33 -21.99
C CYS A 482 8.06 -14.15 -21.19
N ILE A 483 8.68 -13.00 -21.31
CA ILE A 483 8.23 -11.71 -20.78
C ILE A 483 7.93 -10.80 -21.96
N LEU A 484 6.68 -10.33 -22.06
CA LEU A 484 6.25 -9.41 -23.09
C LEU A 484 6.77 -8.00 -22.79
N VAL A 485 7.63 -7.46 -23.65
CA VAL A 485 8.27 -6.15 -23.54
C VAL A 485 7.68 -5.20 -24.57
N ARG A 486 6.96 -4.16 -24.12
CA ARG A 486 6.29 -3.18 -24.98
C ARG A 486 6.60 -1.76 -24.55
N TRP A 487 6.48 -0.80 -25.46
CA TRP A 487 6.49 0.61 -25.08
C TRP A 487 5.28 0.91 -24.18
N GLU A 488 4.08 0.51 -24.61
CA GLU A 488 2.83 0.38 -23.83
C GLU A 488 2.04 -0.78 -24.44
N THR A 489 1.08 -1.34 -23.72
CA THR A 489 0.18 -2.36 -24.26
C THR A 489 -1.13 -1.75 -24.69
N THR A 490 -1.74 -2.36 -25.71
CA THR A 490 -3.06 -2.02 -26.25
C THR A 490 -3.98 -3.24 -26.15
N PRO A 491 -5.30 -3.12 -26.34
CA PRO A 491 -6.20 -4.28 -26.39
C PRO A 491 -5.77 -5.36 -27.38
N ASP A 492 -5.08 -5.01 -28.47
CA ASP A 492 -4.56 -5.96 -29.44
C ASP A 492 -3.40 -6.82 -28.90
N ASP A 493 -2.77 -6.40 -27.80
CA ASP A 493 -1.71 -7.16 -27.14
C ASP A 493 -2.23 -8.22 -26.16
N LEU A 494 -3.56 -8.33 -25.95
CA LEU A 494 -4.15 -9.22 -24.95
C LEU A 494 -3.69 -10.67 -25.08
N HIS A 495 -3.63 -11.21 -26.30
CA HIS A 495 -3.20 -12.60 -26.55
C HIS A 495 -1.73 -12.82 -26.14
N GLY A 496 -0.86 -11.88 -26.47
CA GLY A 496 0.54 -11.93 -26.04
C GLY A 496 0.70 -11.74 -24.52
N MET A 497 -0.17 -10.96 -23.91
CA MET A 497 -0.16 -10.79 -22.44
C MET A 497 -0.59 -12.06 -21.73
N VAL A 498 -1.57 -12.79 -22.28
CA VAL A 498 -2.03 -14.09 -21.74
C VAL A 498 -0.97 -15.18 -21.91
N ALA A 499 -0.22 -15.14 -23.01
CA ALA A 499 0.84 -16.10 -23.32
C ALA A 499 2.14 -15.89 -22.54
N ALA A 500 2.37 -14.68 -22.01
CA ALA A 500 3.59 -14.31 -21.30
C ALA A 500 3.51 -14.59 -19.80
N GLU A 501 4.63 -15.00 -19.20
CA GLU A 501 4.76 -15.16 -17.73
C GLU A 501 4.79 -13.80 -16.99
N GLY A 502 5.08 -12.71 -17.67
CA GLY A 502 5.12 -11.38 -17.10
C GLY A 502 5.16 -10.29 -18.17
N ILE A 503 4.86 -9.05 -17.75
CA ILE A 503 4.73 -7.91 -18.64
C ILE A 503 5.65 -6.78 -18.20
N LEU A 504 6.40 -6.21 -19.16
CA LEU A 504 7.33 -5.10 -18.94
C LEU A 504 7.02 -3.99 -19.93
N THR A 505 6.69 -2.77 -19.43
CA THR A 505 6.49 -1.62 -20.32
C THR A 505 7.41 -0.45 -19.96
N SER A 506 7.88 0.26 -20.98
CA SER A 506 8.66 1.48 -20.76
C SER A 506 7.77 2.70 -20.48
N HIS A 507 6.50 2.65 -20.83
CA HIS A 507 5.53 3.70 -20.58
C HIS A 507 4.29 3.15 -19.86
N GLY A 508 3.53 4.05 -19.20
CA GLY A 508 2.31 3.70 -18.47
C GLY A 508 2.46 3.71 -16.96
N GLY A 509 1.35 3.93 -16.26
CA GLY A 509 1.26 3.95 -14.81
C GLY A 509 0.71 2.66 -14.23
N LYS A 510 0.50 2.63 -12.91
CA LYS A 510 -0.14 1.50 -12.18
C LYS A 510 -1.59 1.24 -12.59
N THR A 511 -2.19 2.08 -13.38
CA THR A 511 -3.56 2.01 -13.87
C THR A 511 -3.63 1.91 -15.40
N SER A 512 -2.46 1.78 -16.07
CA SER A 512 -2.39 1.55 -17.52
C SER A 512 -3.04 0.23 -17.91
N HIS A 513 -3.36 0.07 -19.18
CA HIS A 513 -3.91 -1.17 -19.75
C HIS A 513 -3.07 -2.39 -19.34
N ALA A 514 -1.73 -2.31 -19.48
CA ALA A 514 -0.81 -3.36 -19.03
C ALA A 514 -1.03 -3.74 -17.56
N ALA A 515 -1.06 -2.74 -16.68
CA ALA A 515 -1.18 -2.94 -15.24
C ALA A 515 -2.53 -3.55 -14.83
N VAL A 516 -3.61 -3.13 -15.47
CA VAL A 516 -4.97 -3.57 -15.16
C VAL A 516 -5.20 -5.00 -15.60
N ILE A 517 -4.86 -5.30 -16.86
CA ILE A 517 -4.99 -6.65 -17.40
C ILE A 517 -4.08 -7.63 -16.66
N ALA A 518 -2.82 -7.27 -16.42
CA ALA A 518 -1.89 -8.12 -15.66
C ALA A 518 -2.43 -8.46 -14.27
N ARG A 519 -2.98 -7.49 -13.55
CA ARG A 519 -3.63 -7.74 -12.23
C ARG A 519 -4.86 -8.62 -12.34
N GLY A 520 -5.65 -8.44 -13.39
CA GLY A 520 -6.81 -9.30 -13.67
C GLY A 520 -6.41 -10.74 -13.88
N MET A 521 -5.28 -10.98 -14.56
CA MET A 521 -4.74 -12.29 -14.87
C MET A 521 -3.83 -12.86 -13.76
N GLY A 522 -3.48 -12.09 -12.74
CA GLY A 522 -2.49 -12.48 -11.74
C GLY A 522 -1.06 -12.56 -12.28
N ALA A 523 -0.76 -11.93 -13.40
CA ALA A 523 0.57 -11.92 -14.01
C ALA A 523 1.45 -10.79 -13.42
N PRO A 524 2.73 -11.03 -13.10
CA PRO A 524 3.66 -9.99 -12.68
C PRO A 524 3.82 -8.91 -13.74
N CYS A 525 3.81 -7.63 -13.31
CA CYS A 525 3.93 -6.52 -14.25
C CYS A 525 4.75 -5.37 -13.68
N VAL A 526 5.71 -4.90 -14.46
CA VAL A 526 6.48 -3.69 -14.21
C VAL A 526 6.19 -2.68 -15.33
N CYS A 527 5.65 -1.52 -14.98
CA CYS A 527 5.29 -0.47 -15.93
C CYS A 527 6.17 0.77 -15.77
N GLY A 528 6.18 1.64 -16.81
CA GLY A 528 6.80 2.95 -16.72
C GLY A 528 8.30 2.92 -16.44
N VAL A 529 9.00 1.97 -17.02
CA VAL A 529 10.47 1.91 -16.96
C VAL A 529 11.04 2.85 -18.01
N ASP A 530 11.00 4.14 -17.76
CA ASP A 530 11.33 5.22 -18.69
C ASP A 530 12.84 5.26 -19.11
N THR A 531 13.68 4.50 -18.41
CA THR A 531 15.08 4.26 -18.81
C THR A 531 15.20 3.24 -19.95
N LEU A 532 14.17 2.47 -20.29
CA LEU A 532 14.20 1.51 -21.40
C LEU A 532 13.86 2.19 -22.73
N ARG A 533 14.70 2.00 -23.71
CA ARG A 533 14.48 2.40 -25.10
C ARG A 533 14.15 1.16 -25.92
N ILE A 534 12.85 0.96 -26.19
CA ILE A 534 12.35 -0.23 -26.90
C ILE A 534 12.43 0.02 -28.42
N ASP A 535 13.06 -0.91 -29.13
CA ASP A 535 13.20 -0.97 -30.59
C ASP A 535 12.55 -2.29 -31.06
N ALA A 536 11.21 -2.28 -31.10
CA ALA A 536 10.42 -3.46 -31.45
C ALA A 536 10.71 -3.97 -32.86
N ALA A 537 11.07 -3.07 -33.80
CA ALA A 537 11.41 -3.43 -35.18
C ALA A 537 12.69 -4.28 -35.27
N ASN A 538 13.67 -4.02 -34.41
CA ASN A 538 14.90 -4.79 -34.27
C ASN A 538 14.87 -5.79 -33.11
N LYS A 539 13.69 -5.98 -32.48
CA LYS A 539 13.44 -6.95 -31.39
C LYS A 539 14.46 -6.83 -30.25
N ARG A 540 14.57 -5.64 -29.67
CA ARG A 540 15.51 -5.36 -28.55
C ARG A 540 15.07 -4.15 -27.75
N PHE A 541 15.61 -4.03 -26.55
CA PHE A 541 15.63 -2.76 -25.82
C PHE A 541 17.05 -2.39 -25.36
N THR A 542 17.25 -1.11 -25.08
CA THR A 542 18.51 -0.59 -24.52
C THR A 542 18.22 0.15 -23.22
N VAL A 543 18.97 -0.13 -22.16
CA VAL A 543 18.93 0.61 -20.89
C VAL A 543 19.71 1.91 -21.08
N ALA A 544 19.05 3.07 -20.97
CA ALA A 544 19.62 4.37 -21.32
C ALA A 544 20.87 4.73 -20.48
N ASP A 545 20.85 4.40 -19.19
CA ASP A 545 21.90 4.80 -18.24
C ASP A 545 23.19 3.99 -18.40
N SER A 546 23.08 2.69 -18.70
CA SER A 546 24.23 1.77 -18.83
C SER A 546 24.63 1.49 -20.29
N GLY A 547 23.73 1.75 -21.25
CA GLY A 547 23.90 1.33 -22.64
C GLY A 547 23.77 -0.18 -22.86
N LEU A 548 23.32 -0.95 -21.86
CA LEU A 548 23.10 -2.38 -21.95
C LEU A 548 21.98 -2.68 -22.97
N VAL A 549 22.25 -3.63 -23.87
CA VAL A 549 21.27 -4.07 -24.89
C VAL A 549 20.77 -5.46 -24.55
N VAL A 550 19.45 -5.65 -24.55
CA VAL A 550 18.77 -6.94 -24.39
C VAL A 550 18.02 -7.24 -25.69
N ASN A 551 18.27 -8.39 -26.29
CA ASN A 551 17.68 -8.81 -27.55
C ASN A 551 16.56 -9.84 -27.29
N GLU A 552 15.74 -10.10 -28.32
CA GLU A 552 14.75 -11.17 -28.25
C GLU A 552 15.40 -12.52 -27.93
N GLY A 553 14.80 -13.22 -26.97
CA GLY A 553 15.32 -14.49 -26.48
C GLY A 553 16.32 -14.40 -25.32
N ASP A 554 16.86 -13.22 -25.03
CA ASP A 554 17.67 -13.04 -23.82
C ASP A 554 16.77 -13.19 -22.57
N VAL A 555 17.24 -13.91 -21.57
CA VAL A 555 16.47 -14.15 -20.36
C VAL A 555 16.53 -12.91 -19.47
N ILE A 556 15.36 -12.46 -19.03
CA ILE A 556 15.20 -11.40 -18.05
C ILE A 556 14.32 -11.89 -16.89
N SER A 557 14.46 -11.26 -15.74
CA SER A 557 13.60 -11.43 -14.59
C SER A 557 12.99 -10.09 -14.21
N ILE A 558 11.71 -10.08 -13.84
CA ILE A 558 11.02 -8.88 -13.35
C ILE A 558 10.36 -9.17 -12.01
N ASP A 559 10.36 -8.18 -11.13
CA ASP A 559 9.60 -8.21 -9.88
C ASP A 559 8.55 -7.09 -9.87
N GLY A 560 7.31 -7.47 -10.13
CA GLY A 560 6.17 -6.56 -10.10
C GLY A 560 5.82 -6.05 -8.70
N THR A 561 6.41 -6.62 -7.63
CA THR A 561 6.25 -6.15 -6.24
C THR A 561 7.19 -4.99 -5.92
N THR A 562 8.44 -5.06 -6.40
CA THR A 562 9.48 -4.03 -6.14
C THR A 562 9.66 -3.07 -7.31
N GLY A 563 9.29 -3.48 -8.53
CA GLY A 563 9.53 -2.77 -9.78
C GLY A 563 10.88 -3.04 -10.40
N ASP A 564 11.63 -4.05 -9.94
CA ASP A 564 12.96 -4.36 -10.41
C ASP A 564 12.95 -5.12 -11.75
N VAL A 565 13.90 -4.79 -12.62
CA VAL A 565 14.18 -5.49 -13.88
C VAL A 565 15.63 -5.97 -13.84
N ILE A 566 15.86 -7.26 -14.08
CA ILE A 566 17.13 -7.95 -13.90
C ILE A 566 17.49 -8.67 -15.20
N LEU A 567 18.76 -8.66 -15.57
CA LEU A 567 19.27 -9.48 -16.68
C LEU A 567 19.65 -10.87 -16.15
N GLY A 568 19.11 -11.90 -16.78
CA GLY A 568 19.31 -13.28 -16.39
C GLY A 568 18.14 -13.87 -15.59
N ALA A 569 18.25 -15.15 -15.29
CA ALA A 569 17.24 -15.88 -14.51
C ALA A 569 17.54 -15.75 -13.01
N VAL A 570 16.55 -15.33 -12.23
CA VAL A 570 16.54 -15.39 -10.77
C VAL A 570 15.66 -16.57 -10.35
N GLU A 571 16.08 -17.32 -9.34
CA GLU A 571 15.29 -18.45 -8.84
C GLU A 571 13.99 -17.96 -8.21
N LEU A 572 12.87 -18.64 -8.58
CA LEU A 572 11.53 -18.29 -8.09
C LEU A 572 11.10 -19.25 -6.98
N VAL A 573 10.59 -18.68 -5.90
CA VAL A 573 9.83 -19.41 -4.88
C VAL A 573 8.35 -19.31 -5.25
N GLN A 574 7.71 -20.45 -5.48
CA GLN A 574 6.27 -20.52 -5.77
C GLN A 574 5.46 -20.23 -4.50
N PRO A 575 4.32 -19.53 -4.61
CA PRO A 575 3.44 -19.29 -3.48
C PRO A 575 2.89 -20.64 -2.99
N GLU A 576 3.26 -21.02 -1.80
CA GLU A 576 2.49 -22.05 -1.09
C GLU A 576 1.33 -21.33 -0.38
N LEU A 577 0.08 -21.73 -0.67
CA LEU A 577 -1.06 -21.38 0.17
C LEU A 577 -0.81 -22.01 1.55
N SER A 578 0.00 -21.34 2.38
CA SER A 578 0.39 -21.83 3.70
C SER A 578 -0.85 -22.12 4.55
N GLY A 579 -0.79 -23.11 5.44
CA GLY A 579 -1.87 -23.36 6.39
C GLY A 579 -2.26 -22.11 7.20
N ASP A 580 -1.31 -21.21 7.41
CA ASP A 580 -1.50 -19.94 8.11
C ASP A 580 -2.40 -18.99 7.32
N LEU A 581 -2.21 -18.89 5.99
CA LEU A 581 -3.08 -18.10 5.13
C LEU A 581 -4.52 -18.64 5.13
N GLN A 582 -4.67 -19.95 4.99
CA GLN A 582 -5.98 -20.60 5.06
C GLN A 582 -6.67 -20.37 6.42
N THR A 583 -5.91 -20.41 7.51
CA THR A 583 -6.43 -20.16 8.87
C THR A 583 -6.97 -18.72 9.01
N ILE A 584 -6.20 -17.72 8.60
CA ILE A 584 -6.65 -16.30 8.66
C ILE A 584 -7.87 -16.07 7.78
N LEU A 585 -7.90 -16.64 6.58
CA LEU A 585 -9.05 -16.51 5.67
C LEU A 585 -10.30 -17.22 6.20
N ALA A 586 -10.14 -18.38 6.84
CA ALA A 586 -11.27 -19.05 7.50
C ALA A 586 -11.82 -18.20 8.66
N TRP A 587 -10.95 -17.58 9.47
CA TRP A 587 -11.37 -16.65 10.52
C TRP A 587 -12.03 -15.38 9.95
N ALA A 588 -11.54 -14.88 8.83
CA ALA A 588 -12.18 -13.77 8.13
C ALA A 588 -13.59 -14.13 7.68
N ASP A 589 -13.80 -15.34 7.12
CA ASP A 589 -15.12 -15.80 6.71
C ASP A 589 -16.06 -16.00 7.91
N GLU A 590 -15.59 -16.58 9.01
CA GLU A 590 -16.37 -16.67 10.24
C GLU A 590 -16.86 -15.29 10.72
N VAL A 591 -16.02 -14.27 10.61
CA VAL A 591 -16.39 -12.90 11.02
C VAL A 591 -17.36 -12.26 10.04
N ARG A 592 -17.09 -12.27 8.74
CA ARG A 592 -17.89 -11.55 7.74
C ARG A 592 -19.28 -12.17 7.51
N LEU A 593 -19.41 -13.49 7.71
CA LEU A 593 -20.62 -14.27 7.49
C LEU A 593 -21.49 -14.45 8.76
N ASP A 594 -21.03 -14.01 9.93
CA ASP A 594 -21.78 -14.13 11.19
C ASP A 594 -22.91 -13.10 11.28
N GLU A 595 -24.14 -13.51 10.97
CA GLU A 595 -25.34 -12.68 11.03
C GLU A 595 -25.61 -12.12 12.44
N SER A 596 -25.20 -12.82 13.50
CA SER A 596 -25.41 -12.38 14.88
C SER A 596 -24.64 -11.11 15.25
N ARG A 597 -23.59 -10.79 14.45
CA ARG A 597 -22.69 -9.64 14.61
C ARG A 597 -22.97 -8.52 13.61
N GLY A 598 -24.14 -8.47 13.02
CA GLY A 598 -24.54 -7.46 12.05
C GLY A 598 -24.58 -7.98 10.61
N ARG A 599 -24.64 -7.06 9.65
CA ARG A 599 -24.84 -7.42 8.25
C ARG A 599 -23.72 -8.29 7.71
N VAL A 600 -24.10 -9.31 6.94
CA VAL A 600 -23.20 -10.16 6.16
C VAL A 600 -22.73 -9.41 4.91
N ILE A 601 -21.51 -9.69 4.45
CA ILE A 601 -21.04 -9.27 3.14
C ILE A 601 -20.40 -10.47 2.43
N GLY A 602 -20.97 -10.85 1.29
CA GLY A 602 -20.49 -11.92 0.43
C GLY A 602 -19.29 -11.49 -0.41
N VAL A 603 -18.49 -12.46 -0.85
CA VAL A 603 -17.39 -12.25 -1.81
C VAL A 603 -17.61 -13.16 -3.00
N ARG A 604 -17.92 -12.57 -4.16
CA ARG A 604 -18.05 -13.23 -5.46
C ARG A 604 -16.82 -12.96 -6.32
N ALA A 605 -16.68 -13.66 -7.44
CA ALA A 605 -15.60 -13.42 -8.38
C ALA A 605 -16.12 -13.00 -9.76
N ASN A 606 -15.29 -12.30 -10.53
CA ASN A 606 -15.51 -12.06 -11.96
C ASN A 606 -14.73 -13.13 -12.72
N ALA A 607 -15.41 -13.99 -13.47
CA ALA A 607 -14.80 -15.06 -14.23
C ALA A 607 -15.58 -15.30 -15.52
N ASP A 608 -14.88 -15.37 -16.63
CA ASP A 608 -15.45 -15.39 -17.97
C ASP A 608 -15.21 -16.75 -18.67
N ASN A 609 -14.60 -17.71 -17.97
CA ASN A 609 -14.33 -19.06 -18.46
C ASN A 609 -14.25 -20.07 -17.30
N PRO A 610 -14.34 -21.39 -17.56
CA PRO A 610 -14.31 -22.43 -16.53
C PRO A 610 -13.02 -22.49 -15.71
N ALA A 611 -11.87 -22.11 -16.27
CA ALA A 611 -10.59 -22.13 -15.54
C ALA A 611 -10.55 -21.02 -14.48
N ASP A 612 -10.96 -19.80 -14.84
CA ASP A 612 -11.08 -18.69 -13.90
C ASP A 612 -12.14 -18.96 -12.83
N ALA A 613 -13.26 -19.62 -13.21
CA ALA A 613 -14.26 -20.05 -12.24
C ALA A 613 -13.69 -21.06 -11.23
N GLN A 614 -12.88 -22.02 -11.68
CA GLN A 614 -12.22 -22.99 -10.77
C GLN A 614 -11.25 -22.26 -9.82
N THR A 615 -10.39 -21.38 -10.35
CA THR A 615 -9.49 -20.54 -9.54
C THR A 615 -10.27 -19.72 -8.50
N SER A 616 -11.45 -19.20 -8.90
CA SER A 616 -12.33 -18.45 -7.98
C SER A 616 -12.83 -19.31 -6.83
N VAL A 617 -13.27 -20.54 -7.13
CA VAL A 617 -13.72 -21.51 -6.12
C VAL A 617 -12.57 -21.89 -5.18
N ASP A 618 -11.39 -22.18 -5.73
CA ASP A 618 -10.19 -22.55 -4.98
C ASP A 618 -9.76 -21.40 -4.02
N ASN A 619 -9.93 -20.17 -4.43
CA ASN A 619 -9.68 -18.98 -3.63
C ASN A 619 -10.82 -18.63 -2.63
N GLY A 620 -11.93 -19.39 -2.66
CA GLY A 620 -13.03 -19.28 -1.72
C GLY A 620 -14.13 -18.30 -2.11
N ALA A 621 -14.32 -18.03 -3.40
CA ALA A 621 -15.48 -17.28 -3.88
C ALA A 621 -16.78 -18.06 -3.67
N GLU A 622 -17.82 -17.34 -3.24
CA GLU A 622 -19.14 -17.93 -2.97
C GLU A 622 -19.97 -18.12 -4.24
N ALA A 623 -19.72 -17.26 -5.24
CA ALA A 623 -20.45 -17.22 -6.49
C ALA A 623 -19.62 -16.48 -7.57
N ILE A 624 -20.07 -16.48 -8.81
CA ILE A 624 -19.60 -15.58 -9.86
C ILE A 624 -20.53 -14.36 -9.89
N GLY A 625 -19.98 -13.17 -9.67
CA GLY A 625 -20.72 -11.91 -9.69
C GLY A 625 -20.73 -11.20 -11.04
N LEU A 626 -19.87 -11.65 -11.97
CA LEU A 626 -19.84 -11.19 -13.35
C LEU A 626 -19.19 -12.24 -14.27
N ASP A 627 -19.94 -12.72 -15.24
CA ASP A 627 -19.48 -13.45 -16.41
C ASP A 627 -19.77 -12.58 -17.65
N ARG A 628 -18.71 -12.12 -18.33
CA ARG A 628 -18.79 -11.24 -19.51
C ARG A 628 -18.90 -12.07 -20.77
N THR A 629 -20.07 -12.05 -21.39
CA THR A 629 -20.34 -12.86 -22.57
C THR A 629 -19.59 -12.43 -23.84
N GLU A 630 -19.12 -11.19 -23.90
CA GLU A 630 -18.28 -10.70 -24.99
C GLU A 630 -16.94 -11.42 -25.12
N HIS A 631 -16.35 -11.84 -23.99
CA HIS A 631 -15.07 -12.56 -23.99
C HIS A 631 -15.18 -13.94 -24.64
N MET A 632 -16.38 -14.52 -24.68
CA MET A 632 -16.64 -15.78 -25.38
C MET A 632 -16.54 -15.68 -26.91
N PHE A 633 -16.54 -14.44 -27.47
CA PHE A 633 -16.46 -14.16 -28.91
C PHE A 633 -15.07 -13.66 -29.34
N LEU A 634 -14.09 -13.65 -28.47
CA LEU A 634 -12.71 -13.25 -28.79
C LEU A 634 -11.88 -14.43 -29.36
N GLY A 635 -10.72 -14.14 -29.92
CA GLY A 635 -9.79 -15.11 -30.45
C GLY A 635 -10.34 -15.78 -31.72
N GLU A 636 -10.18 -17.10 -31.84
CA GLU A 636 -10.61 -17.90 -33.00
C GLU A 636 -12.12 -17.80 -33.32
N ARG A 637 -12.92 -17.41 -32.34
CA ARG A 637 -14.41 -17.33 -32.50
C ARG A 637 -14.89 -15.97 -32.98
N LYS A 638 -14.03 -14.96 -33.09
CA LYS A 638 -14.38 -13.60 -33.53
C LYS A 638 -15.15 -13.59 -34.86
N HIS A 639 -14.79 -14.47 -35.78
CA HIS A 639 -15.47 -14.61 -37.06
C HIS A 639 -16.98 -14.90 -36.94
N LEU A 640 -17.42 -15.59 -35.89
CA LEU A 640 -18.85 -15.93 -35.72
C LEU A 640 -19.71 -14.68 -35.48
N ILE A 641 -19.24 -13.74 -34.65
CA ILE A 641 -19.97 -12.49 -34.45
C ILE A 641 -19.79 -11.54 -35.63
N GLN A 642 -18.65 -11.57 -36.34
CA GLN A 642 -18.45 -10.83 -37.59
C GLN A 642 -19.42 -11.30 -38.68
N ASP A 643 -19.65 -12.61 -38.82
CA ASP A 643 -20.61 -13.15 -39.77
C ASP A 643 -22.04 -12.64 -39.52
N PHE A 644 -22.43 -12.48 -38.25
CA PHE A 644 -23.71 -11.85 -37.90
C PHE A 644 -23.73 -10.36 -38.29
N ILE A 645 -22.68 -9.57 -37.89
CA ILE A 645 -22.63 -8.15 -38.15
C ILE A 645 -22.61 -7.81 -39.64
N LEU A 646 -21.91 -8.61 -40.43
CA LEU A 646 -21.63 -8.35 -41.82
C LEU A 646 -22.63 -9.08 -42.76
N ALA A 647 -23.61 -9.81 -42.23
CA ALA A 647 -24.59 -10.58 -43.00
C ALA A 647 -25.28 -9.77 -44.09
N ASP A 648 -25.30 -10.27 -45.31
CA ASP A 648 -25.95 -9.65 -46.44
C ASP A 648 -27.40 -10.13 -46.66
N SER A 649 -27.85 -11.13 -45.90
CA SER A 649 -29.20 -11.68 -45.98
C SER A 649 -29.64 -12.25 -44.61
N GLU A 650 -30.94 -12.32 -44.42
CA GLU A 650 -31.55 -12.88 -43.21
C GLU A 650 -31.16 -14.35 -42.99
N ASP A 651 -31.03 -15.14 -44.06
CA ASP A 651 -30.61 -16.55 -43.95
C ASP A 651 -29.19 -16.70 -43.41
N VAL A 652 -28.25 -15.83 -43.84
CA VAL A 652 -26.85 -15.78 -43.34
C VAL A 652 -26.84 -15.34 -41.91
N LYS A 653 -27.63 -14.32 -41.58
CA LYS A 653 -27.73 -13.79 -40.20
C LYS A 653 -28.25 -14.87 -39.24
N GLN A 654 -29.31 -15.58 -39.64
CA GLN A 654 -29.90 -16.67 -38.86
C GLN A 654 -28.89 -17.82 -38.62
N LEU A 655 -28.13 -18.18 -39.66
CA LEU A 655 -27.07 -19.20 -39.51
C LEU A 655 -25.98 -18.79 -38.53
N ALA A 656 -25.54 -17.51 -38.58
CA ALA A 656 -24.56 -16.96 -37.68
C ALA A 656 -25.05 -17.02 -36.22
N ILE A 657 -26.30 -16.59 -35.94
CA ILE A 657 -26.96 -16.69 -34.63
C ILE A 657 -26.99 -18.13 -34.12
N GLU A 658 -27.34 -19.10 -34.95
CA GLU A 658 -27.35 -20.50 -34.53
C GLU A 658 -25.96 -21.02 -34.15
N GLN A 659 -24.92 -20.59 -34.88
CA GLN A 659 -23.53 -20.96 -34.57
C GLN A 659 -23.04 -20.30 -33.27
N LEU A 660 -23.32 -19.01 -33.10
CA LEU A 660 -23.04 -18.27 -31.87
C LEU A 660 -23.68 -18.93 -30.62
N GLY A 661 -24.99 -19.22 -30.74
CA GLY A 661 -25.75 -19.85 -29.66
C GLY A 661 -25.21 -21.24 -29.26
N ARG A 662 -24.74 -22.03 -30.22
CA ARG A 662 -24.12 -23.34 -29.96
C ARG A 662 -22.79 -23.19 -29.26
N ALA A 663 -21.98 -22.23 -29.67
CA ALA A 663 -20.69 -21.96 -29.04
C ALA A 663 -20.86 -21.52 -27.60
N GLN A 664 -21.70 -20.51 -27.35
CA GLN A 664 -21.96 -20.01 -25.99
C GLN A 664 -22.60 -21.07 -25.06
N LYS A 665 -23.51 -21.87 -25.57
CA LYS A 665 -24.08 -22.99 -24.80
C LYS A 665 -22.97 -23.92 -24.28
N GLY A 666 -21.94 -24.18 -25.10
CA GLY A 666 -20.79 -24.98 -24.73
C GLY A 666 -20.00 -24.37 -23.57
N ASP A 667 -19.80 -23.05 -23.60
CA ASP A 667 -19.09 -22.29 -22.57
C ASP A 667 -19.88 -22.29 -21.24
N PHE A 668 -21.19 -22.02 -21.30
CA PHE A 668 -22.05 -22.07 -20.11
C PHE A 668 -22.16 -23.47 -19.52
N LEU A 669 -22.16 -24.54 -20.31
CA LEU A 669 -22.07 -25.89 -19.78
C LEU A 669 -20.78 -26.15 -18.99
N GLY A 670 -19.65 -25.60 -19.46
CA GLY A 670 -18.38 -25.64 -18.74
C GLY A 670 -18.43 -24.84 -17.43
N MET A 671 -18.88 -23.60 -17.50
CA MET A 671 -18.99 -22.67 -16.36
C MET A 671 -19.92 -23.24 -15.27
N PHE A 672 -21.13 -23.64 -15.60
CA PHE A 672 -22.12 -24.12 -14.63
C PHE A 672 -21.77 -25.48 -14.02
N LYS A 673 -20.93 -26.29 -14.67
CA LYS A 673 -20.39 -27.54 -14.07
C LYS A 673 -19.41 -27.24 -12.95
N VAL A 674 -18.53 -26.28 -13.13
CA VAL A 674 -17.57 -25.83 -12.09
C VAL A 674 -18.34 -25.19 -10.93
N MET A 675 -19.38 -24.42 -11.26
CA MET A 675 -20.16 -23.65 -10.28
C MET A 675 -21.40 -24.39 -9.78
N ASP A 676 -21.41 -25.72 -9.77
CA ASP A 676 -22.52 -26.53 -9.28
C ASP A 676 -22.99 -26.09 -7.88
N GLY A 677 -24.28 -25.75 -7.73
CA GLY A 677 -24.86 -25.25 -6.49
C GLY A 677 -24.50 -23.80 -6.10
N LYS A 678 -23.78 -23.06 -6.94
CA LYS A 678 -23.40 -21.67 -6.73
C LYS A 678 -23.99 -20.76 -7.80
N ASP A 679 -24.28 -19.51 -7.42
CA ASP A 679 -24.85 -18.54 -8.34
C ASP A 679 -23.83 -18.05 -9.40
N VAL A 680 -24.29 -17.80 -10.62
CA VAL A 680 -23.49 -17.26 -11.72
C VAL A 680 -24.23 -16.11 -12.39
N VAL A 681 -23.79 -14.88 -12.17
CA VAL A 681 -24.36 -13.70 -12.83
C VAL A 681 -23.77 -13.58 -14.23
N VAL A 682 -24.59 -13.85 -15.23
CA VAL A 682 -24.24 -13.73 -16.65
C VAL A 682 -24.73 -12.40 -17.20
N ARG A 683 -23.81 -11.53 -17.62
CA ARG A 683 -24.15 -10.27 -18.27
C ARG A 683 -24.44 -10.50 -19.75
N LEU A 684 -25.59 -10.01 -20.25
CA LEU A 684 -25.86 -9.97 -21.67
C LEU A 684 -24.85 -9.08 -22.40
N LEU A 685 -24.71 -9.26 -23.69
CA LEU A 685 -23.71 -8.59 -24.53
C LEU A 685 -23.72 -7.07 -24.32
N ASP A 686 -22.58 -6.52 -23.97
CA ASP A 686 -22.43 -5.11 -23.60
C ASP A 686 -21.72 -4.25 -24.68
N PRO A 687 -20.55 -4.63 -25.25
CA PRO A 687 -19.82 -3.78 -26.18
C PRO A 687 -20.58 -3.47 -27.48
N PRO A 688 -20.29 -2.32 -28.12
CA PRO A 688 -20.82 -2.01 -29.42
C PRO A 688 -20.25 -2.95 -30.49
N LEU A 689 -21.05 -3.24 -31.53
CA LEU A 689 -20.72 -4.26 -32.52
C LEU A 689 -19.41 -4.02 -33.29
N HIS A 690 -18.98 -2.76 -33.45
CA HIS A 690 -17.75 -2.47 -34.18
C HIS A 690 -16.47 -2.92 -33.45
N GLU A 691 -16.49 -3.18 -32.13
CA GLU A 691 -15.36 -3.74 -31.39
C GLU A 691 -15.00 -5.15 -31.81
N PHE A 692 -15.96 -5.87 -32.39
CA PHE A 692 -15.75 -7.20 -32.96
C PHE A 692 -15.26 -7.17 -34.40
N LEU A 693 -15.18 -5.99 -35.05
CA LEU A 693 -14.68 -5.85 -36.42
C LEU A 693 -13.16 -5.64 -36.41
N ASP A 694 -12.51 -5.91 -37.55
CA ASP A 694 -11.10 -5.66 -37.71
C ASP A 694 -10.86 -4.17 -37.96
N SER A 695 -9.59 -3.75 -37.87
CA SER A 695 -9.23 -2.35 -37.99
C SER A 695 -9.55 -1.75 -39.37
N PRO A 696 -10.44 -0.75 -39.49
CA PRO A 696 -10.68 -0.07 -40.75
C PRO A 696 -9.42 0.52 -41.35
N ARG A 697 -8.46 0.94 -40.52
CA ARG A 697 -7.16 1.51 -40.98
C ARG A 697 -6.28 0.46 -41.63
N GLU A 698 -6.20 -0.75 -41.08
CA GLU A 698 -5.45 -1.85 -41.68
C GLU A 698 -6.05 -2.28 -43.00
N LEU A 699 -7.39 -2.43 -43.06
CA LEU A 699 -8.10 -2.73 -44.28
C LEU A 699 -7.90 -1.65 -45.38
N ALA A 700 -7.86 -0.36 -45.00
CA ALA A 700 -7.55 0.73 -45.91
C ALA A 700 -6.11 0.65 -46.46
N VAL A 701 -5.14 0.26 -45.62
CA VAL A 701 -3.76 0.02 -46.06
C VAL A 701 -3.67 -1.17 -47.01
N GLU A 702 -4.39 -2.26 -46.74
CA GLU A 702 -4.46 -3.41 -47.63
C GLU A 702 -5.06 -3.04 -48.99
N ILE A 703 -6.16 -2.28 -49.01
CA ILE A 703 -6.77 -1.75 -50.23
C ILE A 703 -5.73 -0.96 -51.04
N ALA A 704 -5.04 -0.04 -50.41
CA ALA A 704 -4.01 0.78 -51.07
C ALA A 704 -2.87 -0.07 -51.66
N ARG A 705 -2.42 -1.11 -50.95
CA ARG A 705 -1.41 -2.07 -51.43
C ARG A 705 -1.91 -2.91 -52.60
N ASP A 706 -3.14 -3.40 -52.54
CA ASP A 706 -3.75 -4.20 -53.63
C ASP A 706 -3.91 -3.36 -54.90
N GLU A 707 -4.34 -2.09 -54.77
CA GLU A 707 -4.47 -1.15 -55.86
C GLU A 707 -3.12 -0.81 -56.50
N GLU A 708 -2.06 -0.58 -55.71
CA GLU A 708 -0.72 -0.34 -56.17
C GLU A 708 -0.15 -1.54 -56.96
N GLN A 709 -0.53 -2.76 -56.53
CA GLN A 709 -0.18 -4.01 -57.21
C GLN A 709 -1.08 -4.35 -58.41
N GLY A 710 -2.07 -3.50 -58.70
CA GLY A 710 -3.04 -3.75 -59.80
C GLY A 710 -4.03 -4.86 -59.55
N LYS A 711 -4.24 -5.24 -58.27
CA LYS A 711 -5.24 -6.23 -57.85
C LYS A 711 -6.62 -5.59 -57.73
N ASP A 712 -7.68 -6.37 -57.87
CA ASP A 712 -9.05 -5.92 -57.62
C ASP A 712 -9.30 -5.77 -56.11
N ALA A 713 -9.53 -4.57 -55.65
CA ALA A 713 -9.87 -4.23 -54.27
C ALA A 713 -11.38 -3.90 -54.04
N ALA A 714 -12.24 -4.17 -55.01
CA ALA A 714 -13.65 -3.78 -54.92
C ALA A 714 -14.37 -4.42 -53.71
N ALA A 715 -14.13 -5.71 -53.44
CA ALA A 715 -14.71 -6.40 -52.30
C ALA A 715 -14.23 -5.82 -50.94
N LYS A 716 -12.93 -5.52 -50.82
CA LYS A 716 -12.37 -4.89 -49.62
C LYS A 716 -12.91 -3.47 -49.39
N ARG A 717 -13.12 -2.69 -50.47
CA ARG A 717 -13.75 -1.37 -50.35
C ARG A 717 -15.22 -1.48 -49.88
N ALA A 718 -15.98 -2.46 -50.37
CA ALA A 718 -17.34 -2.70 -49.91
C ALA A 718 -17.36 -3.11 -48.44
N LEU A 719 -16.38 -3.90 -48.00
CA LEU A 719 -16.20 -4.28 -46.58
C LEU A 719 -15.82 -3.07 -45.72
N LEU A 720 -14.88 -2.24 -46.18
CA LEU A 720 -14.50 -1.00 -45.47
C LEU A 720 -15.69 -0.06 -45.29
N ALA A 721 -16.54 0.11 -46.33
CA ALA A 721 -17.74 0.91 -46.21
C ALA A 721 -18.75 0.37 -45.19
N LYS A 722 -18.81 -0.98 -45.00
CA LYS A 722 -19.59 -1.59 -43.92
C LYS A 722 -18.96 -1.28 -42.53
N PHE A 723 -17.65 -1.41 -42.39
CA PHE A 723 -16.96 -1.08 -41.14
C PHE A 723 -17.20 0.38 -40.74
N ASP A 724 -17.04 1.32 -41.67
CA ASP A 724 -17.27 2.73 -41.44
C ASP A 724 -18.74 3.02 -41.04
N ALA A 725 -19.72 2.23 -41.51
CA ALA A 725 -21.14 2.40 -41.14
C ALA A 725 -21.43 1.98 -39.69
N PHE A 726 -20.63 1.08 -39.07
CA PHE A 726 -20.76 0.66 -37.68
C PHE A 726 -19.91 1.52 -36.72
N GLN A 727 -18.99 2.33 -37.24
CA GLN A 727 -18.11 3.13 -36.40
C GLN A 727 -18.89 4.31 -35.78
N GLU A 728 -18.90 4.37 -34.46
CA GLU A 728 -19.53 5.43 -33.71
C GLU A 728 -18.51 6.51 -33.30
N ALA A 729 -18.94 7.77 -33.25
CA ALA A 729 -18.09 8.88 -32.81
C ALA A 729 -17.75 8.79 -31.31
N ASN A 730 -18.62 8.21 -30.50
CA ASN A 730 -18.43 7.95 -29.09
C ASN A 730 -19.04 6.61 -28.68
N PRO A 731 -18.29 5.52 -28.82
CA PRO A 731 -18.80 4.17 -28.56
C PRO A 731 -19.31 3.96 -27.12
N MET A 732 -18.67 4.62 -26.15
CA MET A 732 -19.05 4.50 -24.73
C MET A 732 -20.48 4.97 -24.45
N LEU A 733 -21.01 5.91 -25.27
CA LEU A 733 -22.33 6.50 -25.11
C LEU A 733 -23.31 6.07 -26.23
N GLY A 734 -22.91 5.13 -27.08
CA GLY A 734 -23.59 4.76 -28.30
C GLY A 734 -24.51 3.55 -28.18
N LEU A 735 -24.57 2.75 -29.27
CA LEU A 735 -25.39 1.55 -29.41
C LEU A 735 -24.70 0.33 -28.80
N ARG A 736 -24.86 0.18 -27.49
CA ARG A 736 -24.30 -0.93 -26.71
C ARG A 736 -25.27 -1.34 -25.59
N GLY A 737 -24.99 -2.46 -24.93
CA GLY A 737 -25.74 -2.96 -23.76
C GLY A 737 -27.21 -3.21 -24.09
N CYS A 738 -28.14 -2.84 -23.22
CA CYS A 738 -29.58 -3.04 -23.43
C CYS A 738 -30.09 -2.36 -24.70
N ARG A 739 -29.48 -1.24 -25.13
CA ARG A 739 -29.85 -0.55 -26.38
C ARG A 739 -29.60 -1.44 -27.62
N LEU A 740 -28.44 -2.14 -27.61
CA LEU A 740 -28.08 -3.11 -28.63
C LEU A 740 -29.11 -4.25 -28.68
N GLY A 741 -29.44 -4.83 -27.51
CA GLY A 741 -30.40 -5.90 -27.39
C GLY A 741 -31.83 -5.49 -27.79
N ILE A 742 -32.22 -4.23 -27.58
CA ILE A 742 -33.52 -3.70 -28.05
C ILE A 742 -33.54 -3.53 -29.59
N VAL A 743 -32.41 -3.11 -30.18
CA VAL A 743 -32.31 -2.93 -31.65
C VAL A 743 -32.14 -4.27 -32.38
N TYR A 744 -31.43 -5.21 -31.77
CA TYR A 744 -31.16 -6.55 -32.29
C TYR A 744 -31.61 -7.63 -31.30
N PRO A 745 -32.96 -7.81 -31.08
CA PRO A 745 -33.48 -8.69 -30.05
C PRO A 745 -33.05 -10.15 -30.20
N GLU A 746 -32.78 -10.58 -31.44
CA GLU A 746 -32.26 -11.90 -31.75
C GLU A 746 -30.96 -12.26 -31.05
N LEU A 747 -30.12 -11.28 -30.69
CA LEU A 747 -28.90 -11.49 -29.91
C LEU A 747 -29.24 -11.86 -28.46
N ASN A 748 -30.14 -11.11 -27.81
CA ASN A 748 -30.60 -11.42 -26.46
C ASN A 748 -31.26 -12.81 -26.43
N VAL A 749 -32.19 -13.08 -27.32
CA VAL A 749 -32.90 -14.39 -27.43
C VAL A 749 -31.88 -15.52 -27.57
N MET A 750 -30.87 -15.37 -28.43
CA MET A 750 -29.81 -16.35 -28.64
C MET A 750 -29.05 -16.62 -27.37
N GLN A 751 -28.58 -15.57 -26.68
CA GLN A 751 -27.81 -15.70 -25.43
C GLN A 751 -28.65 -16.34 -24.32
N VAL A 752 -29.87 -15.87 -24.12
CA VAL A 752 -30.77 -16.40 -23.08
C VAL A 752 -31.12 -17.88 -23.37
N ARG A 753 -31.36 -18.26 -24.64
CA ARG A 753 -31.54 -19.66 -25.03
C ARG A 753 -30.30 -20.50 -24.74
N ALA A 754 -29.11 -19.98 -24.97
CA ALA A 754 -27.86 -20.68 -24.65
C ALA A 754 -27.71 -20.91 -23.14
N ILE A 755 -27.91 -19.86 -22.29
CA ILE A 755 -27.87 -19.92 -20.82
C ILE A 755 -28.92 -20.92 -20.30
N ALA A 756 -30.19 -20.73 -20.67
CA ALA A 756 -31.32 -21.56 -20.21
C ALA A 756 -31.19 -23.02 -20.66
N SER A 757 -30.74 -23.26 -21.90
CA SER A 757 -30.54 -24.62 -22.43
C SER A 757 -29.37 -25.33 -21.70
N ALA A 758 -28.29 -24.63 -21.40
CA ALA A 758 -27.18 -25.21 -20.63
C ALA A 758 -27.64 -25.57 -19.20
N ALA A 759 -28.37 -24.68 -18.53
CA ALA A 759 -28.92 -24.94 -17.21
C ALA A 759 -29.95 -26.11 -17.24
N ALA A 760 -30.86 -26.14 -18.23
CA ALA A 760 -31.82 -27.24 -18.37
C ALA A 760 -31.14 -28.59 -18.56
N GLU A 761 -30.09 -28.65 -19.39
CA GLU A 761 -29.34 -29.87 -19.69
C GLU A 761 -28.65 -30.40 -18.45
N LEU A 762 -27.99 -29.53 -17.66
CA LEU A 762 -27.30 -29.89 -16.41
C LEU A 762 -28.31 -30.32 -15.33
N LYS A 763 -29.44 -29.65 -15.18
CA LYS A 763 -30.52 -30.08 -14.29
C LYS A 763 -31.02 -31.48 -14.58
N ARG A 764 -31.16 -31.84 -15.84
CA ARG A 764 -31.59 -33.20 -16.26
C ARG A 764 -30.60 -34.28 -15.87
N VAL A 765 -29.33 -33.96 -15.69
CA VAL A 765 -28.29 -34.92 -15.21
C VAL A 765 -28.06 -34.85 -13.72
N GLY A 766 -28.83 -34.03 -12.97
CA GLY A 766 -28.83 -33.99 -11.51
C GLY A 766 -27.91 -32.95 -10.88
N LEU A 767 -27.37 -32.02 -11.66
CA LEU A 767 -26.64 -30.85 -11.16
C LEU A 767 -27.62 -29.71 -10.80
N ASP A 768 -27.12 -28.73 -10.05
CA ASP A 768 -27.89 -27.55 -9.61
C ASP A 768 -27.30 -26.24 -10.16
N PRO A 769 -27.40 -26.00 -11.50
CA PRO A 769 -26.95 -24.74 -12.09
C PRO A 769 -27.85 -23.60 -11.65
N ARG A 770 -27.25 -22.49 -11.23
CA ARG A 770 -27.93 -21.27 -10.72
C ARG A 770 -27.51 -20.02 -11.50
N PRO A 771 -27.82 -19.92 -12.80
CA PRO A 771 -27.57 -18.69 -13.53
C PRO A 771 -28.50 -17.57 -13.07
N GLU A 772 -27.96 -16.34 -13.08
CA GLU A 772 -28.68 -15.08 -12.91
C GLU A 772 -28.39 -14.22 -14.15
N ILE A 773 -29.38 -13.63 -14.81
CA ILE A 773 -29.20 -12.82 -16.01
C ILE A 773 -29.14 -11.35 -15.64
N MET A 774 -28.09 -10.67 -16.10
CA MET A 774 -27.87 -9.26 -15.83
C MET A 774 -27.94 -8.44 -17.10
N VAL A 775 -28.86 -7.46 -17.14
CA VAL A 775 -29.06 -6.54 -18.28
C VAL A 775 -28.11 -5.33 -18.08
N PRO A 776 -27.15 -5.08 -19.00
CA PRO A 776 -26.20 -3.98 -18.89
C PRO A 776 -26.80 -2.65 -19.35
N LEU A 777 -26.22 -1.54 -18.90
CA LEU A 777 -26.41 -0.16 -19.39
C LEU A 777 -27.86 0.39 -19.33
N VAL A 778 -28.69 -0.13 -18.44
CA VAL A 778 -30.07 0.33 -18.26
C VAL A 778 -30.07 1.77 -17.74
N GLY A 779 -30.76 2.64 -18.47
CA GLY A 779 -30.98 4.03 -18.10
C GLY A 779 -32.43 4.39 -17.78
N PHE A 780 -33.38 3.65 -18.36
CA PHE A 780 -34.81 3.83 -18.18
C PHE A 780 -35.48 2.52 -17.74
N GLU A 781 -36.53 2.60 -16.90
CA GLU A 781 -37.26 1.41 -16.46
C GLU A 781 -37.89 0.64 -17.61
N GLU A 782 -38.32 1.36 -18.65
CA GLU A 782 -38.96 0.74 -19.83
C GLU A 782 -37.97 -0.12 -20.62
N GLU A 783 -36.67 0.22 -20.66
CA GLU A 783 -35.62 -0.61 -21.27
C GLU A 783 -35.54 -1.97 -20.55
N LEU A 784 -35.54 -1.94 -19.19
CA LEU A 784 -35.48 -3.17 -18.41
C LEU A 784 -36.76 -4.00 -18.57
N ILE A 785 -37.93 -3.36 -18.54
CA ILE A 785 -39.22 -4.06 -18.73
C ILE A 785 -39.23 -4.81 -20.05
N GLN A 786 -38.90 -4.14 -21.15
CA GLN A 786 -38.93 -4.76 -22.49
C GLN A 786 -37.96 -5.94 -22.59
N VAL A 787 -36.70 -5.76 -22.15
CA VAL A 787 -35.70 -6.83 -22.19
C VAL A 787 -36.08 -7.98 -21.25
N ARG A 788 -36.60 -7.69 -20.05
CA ARG A 788 -37.03 -8.72 -19.12
C ARG A 788 -38.19 -9.57 -19.65
N GLU A 789 -39.18 -8.97 -20.25
CA GLU A 789 -40.29 -9.70 -20.88
C GLU A 789 -39.80 -10.71 -21.95
N GLU A 790 -38.86 -10.29 -22.79
CA GLU A 790 -38.23 -11.13 -23.78
C GLU A 790 -37.39 -12.28 -23.16
N VAL A 791 -36.62 -11.96 -22.14
CA VAL A 791 -35.80 -12.93 -21.37
C VAL A 791 -36.70 -13.98 -20.71
N GLU A 792 -37.73 -13.57 -19.99
CA GLU A 792 -38.64 -14.46 -19.28
C GLU A 792 -39.42 -15.38 -20.23
N GLU A 793 -39.90 -14.85 -21.37
CA GLU A 793 -40.58 -15.67 -22.41
C GLU A 793 -39.61 -16.69 -23.00
N THR A 794 -38.35 -16.30 -23.25
CA THR A 794 -37.33 -17.21 -23.79
C THR A 794 -36.98 -18.33 -22.79
N ILE A 795 -36.82 -18.00 -21.51
CA ILE A 795 -36.56 -18.98 -20.45
C ILE A 795 -37.72 -19.98 -20.38
N LYS A 796 -38.97 -19.51 -20.43
CA LYS A 796 -40.18 -20.35 -20.40
C LYS A 796 -40.23 -21.29 -21.58
N GLN A 797 -39.94 -20.80 -22.79
CA GLN A 797 -39.91 -21.67 -23.99
C GLN A 797 -38.89 -22.80 -23.84
N VAL A 798 -37.68 -22.48 -23.36
CA VAL A 798 -36.62 -23.48 -23.11
C VAL A 798 -37.04 -24.46 -22.01
N ALA A 799 -37.63 -23.97 -20.92
CA ALA A 799 -38.13 -24.82 -19.83
C ALA A 799 -39.15 -25.84 -20.34
N ASP A 800 -40.09 -25.39 -21.17
CA ASP A 800 -41.12 -26.27 -21.82
C ASP A 800 -40.47 -27.27 -22.78
N GLU A 801 -39.48 -26.83 -23.59
CA GLU A 801 -38.76 -27.68 -24.56
C GLU A 801 -38.00 -28.82 -23.85
N TYR A 802 -37.35 -28.53 -22.71
CA TYR A 802 -36.57 -29.53 -21.95
C TYR A 802 -37.39 -30.26 -20.92
N GLY A 803 -38.60 -29.82 -20.60
CA GLY A 803 -39.47 -30.40 -19.57
C GLY A 803 -38.89 -30.26 -18.16
N VAL A 804 -38.24 -29.12 -17.86
CA VAL A 804 -37.65 -28.83 -16.57
C VAL A 804 -38.12 -27.45 -16.07
N GLU A 805 -38.22 -27.27 -14.77
CA GLU A 805 -38.48 -25.96 -14.16
C GLU A 805 -37.17 -25.16 -14.10
N LEU A 806 -37.17 -23.98 -14.67
CA LEU A 806 -36.07 -23.03 -14.62
C LEU A 806 -36.51 -21.78 -13.85
N ASN A 807 -35.83 -21.46 -12.77
CA ASN A 807 -36.02 -20.21 -12.04
C ASN A 807 -34.72 -19.42 -12.20
N ILE A 808 -34.66 -18.49 -13.13
CA ILE A 808 -33.48 -17.68 -13.47
C ILE A 808 -33.83 -16.23 -13.14
N PRO A 809 -33.26 -15.65 -12.08
CA PRO A 809 -33.46 -14.25 -11.73
C PRO A 809 -32.95 -13.31 -12.82
N VAL A 810 -33.65 -12.17 -13.01
CA VAL A 810 -33.27 -11.13 -13.95
C VAL A 810 -33.02 -9.83 -13.21
N GLY A 811 -31.80 -9.37 -13.25
CA GLY A 811 -31.37 -8.12 -12.63
C GLY A 811 -30.74 -7.17 -13.64
N THR A 812 -30.21 -6.09 -13.14
CA THR A 812 -29.57 -5.08 -13.99
C THR A 812 -28.27 -4.54 -13.40
N MET A 813 -27.41 -4.06 -14.26
CA MET A 813 -26.24 -3.29 -13.88
C MET A 813 -26.62 -1.83 -13.65
N ILE A 814 -26.21 -1.27 -12.53
CA ILE A 814 -26.33 0.16 -12.23
C ILE A 814 -24.97 0.81 -12.51
N GLU A 815 -24.87 1.41 -13.69
CA GLU A 815 -23.59 1.95 -14.19
C GLU A 815 -23.72 3.30 -14.90
N LEU A 816 -24.92 3.84 -14.89
CA LEU A 816 -25.21 5.21 -15.32
C LEU A 816 -25.67 6.05 -14.13
N PRO A 817 -25.24 7.33 -14.00
CA PRO A 817 -25.72 8.22 -12.95
C PRO A 817 -27.26 8.32 -12.90
N ARG A 818 -27.92 8.34 -14.07
CA ARG A 818 -29.38 8.34 -14.13
C ARG A 818 -29.98 7.09 -13.50
N ALA A 819 -29.43 5.92 -13.79
CA ALA A 819 -29.90 4.65 -13.20
C ALA A 819 -29.79 4.66 -11.66
N ALA A 820 -28.69 5.17 -11.13
CA ALA A 820 -28.49 5.31 -9.69
C ALA A 820 -29.53 6.25 -9.05
N ILE A 821 -29.84 7.38 -9.70
CA ILE A 821 -30.85 8.34 -9.24
C ILE A 821 -32.27 7.79 -9.34
N MET A 822 -32.60 7.03 -10.38
CA MET A 822 -33.91 6.47 -10.66
C MET A 822 -34.04 5.00 -10.22
N SER A 823 -33.20 4.57 -9.32
CA SER A 823 -33.11 3.17 -8.89
C SER A 823 -34.36 2.63 -8.20
N GLU A 824 -35.19 3.50 -7.59
CA GLU A 824 -36.47 3.10 -7.01
C GLU A 824 -37.46 2.55 -8.04
N GLU A 825 -37.54 3.20 -9.21
CA GLU A 825 -38.39 2.79 -10.32
C GLU A 825 -37.84 1.52 -10.97
N ILE A 826 -36.56 1.47 -11.27
CA ILE A 826 -35.88 0.34 -11.90
C ILE A 826 -35.98 -0.92 -11.03
N ALA A 827 -35.83 -0.77 -9.71
CA ALA A 827 -35.87 -1.90 -8.77
C ALA A 827 -37.19 -2.65 -8.71
N LYS A 828 -38.29 -2.04 -9.10
CA LYS A 828 -39.60 -2.70 -9.19
C LYS A 828 -39.60 -3.84 -10.24
N HIS A 829 -38.67 -3.79 -11.16
CA HIS A 829 -38.53 -4.70 -12.30
C HIS A 829 -37.23 -5.49 -12.29
N ALA A 830 -36.49 -5.48 -11.18
CA ALA A 830 -35.24 -6.22 -11.03
C ALA A 830 -35.27 -7.14 -9.79
N ASP A 831 -34.65 -8.31 -9.93
CA ASP A 831 -34.45 -9.24 -8.81
C ASP A 831 -33.15 -8.93 -8.04
N PHE A 832 -32.16 -8.33 -8.72
CA PHE A 832 -30.91 -7.87 -8.13
C PHE A 832 -30.32 -6.65 -8.87
N PHE A 833 -29.45 -5.92 -8.19
CA PHE A 833 -28.60 -4.88 -8.75
C PHE A 833 -27.12 -5.25 -8.62
N SER A 834 -26.33 -4.94 -9.64
CA SER A 834 -24.88 -4.96 -9.57
C SER A 834 -24.34 -3.62 -10.06
N PHE A 835 -23.53 -2.95 -9.22
CA PHE A 835 -22.91 -1.68 -9.63
C PHE A 835 -21.72 -1.94 -10.56
N GLY A 836 -21.81 -1.47 -11.81
CA GLY A 836 -20.70 -1.42 -12.77
C GLY A 836 -19.88 -0.15 -12.56
N THR A 837 -18.99 -0.17 -11.55
CA THR A 837 -18.27 1.05 -11.14
C THR A 837 -17.27 1.55 -12.16
N ASN A 838 -16.85 0.76 -13.13
CA ASN A 838 -16.01 1.23 -14.23
C ASN A 838 -16.76 2.30 -15.05
N ASP A 839 -17.91 1.95 -15.61
CA ASP A 839 -18.75 2.86 -16.41
C ASP A 839 -19.38 3.97 -15.54
N LEU A 840 -19.80 3.65 -14.32
CA LEU A 840 -20.34 4.65 -13.42
C LEU A 840 -19.31 5.74 -13.09
N THR A 841 -18.05 5.38 -12.89
CA THR A 841 -16.95 6.33 -12.65
C THR A 841 -16.69 7.18 -13.88
N GLN A 842 -16.59 6.56 -15.07
CA GLN A 842 -16.38 7.26 -16.34
C GLN A 842 -17.49 8.28 -16.60
N THR A 843 -18.74 7.88 -16.47
CA THR A 843 -19.89 8.72 -16.76
C THR A 843 -20.12 9.81 -15.69
N ALA A 844 -19.85 9.51 -14.43
CA ALA A 844 -19.95 10.49 -13.33
C ALA A 844 -18.90 11.58 -13.41
N LEU A 845 -17.66 11.25 -13.78
CA LEU A 845 -16.56 12.21 -13.90
C LEU A 845 -16.45 12.84 -15.29
N GLY A 846 -17.10 12.26 -16.30
CA GLY A 846 -16.93 12.65 -17.71
C GLY A 846 -15.54 12.30 -18.23
N PHE A 847 -14.95 11.19 -17.76
CA PHE A 847 -13.62 10.71 -18.12
C PHE A 847 -13.73 9.44 -18.98
N SER A 848 -12.99 9.41 -20.08
CA SER A 848 -12.67 8.15 -20.75
C SER A 848 -11.44 7.57 -20.06
N ARG A 849 -11.55 6.37 -19.50
CA ARG A 849 -10.47 5.74 -18.71
C ARG A 849 -9.17 5.66 -19.49
N ASP A 850 -9.24 5.09 -20.69
CA ASP A 850 -8.05 4.84 -21.51
C ASP A 850 -7.34 6.13 -21.94
N ASP A 851 -8.13 7.19 -22.19
CA ASP A 851 -7.57 8.50 -22.55
C ASP A 851 -6.96 9.23 -21.35
N VAL A 852 -7.63 9.23 -20.18
CA VAL A 852 -7.19 10.10 -19.06
C VAL A 852 -6.03 9.52 -18.25
N GLU A 853 -5.91 8.19 -18.18
CA GLU A 853 -4.86 7.54 -17.40
C GLU A 853 -3.46 7.88 -17.91
N SER A 854 -3.29 7.98 -19.23
CA SER A 854 -2.02 8.38 -19.84
C SER A 854 -1.90 9.90 -20.01
N ALA A 855 -3.00 10.61 -20.31
CA ALA A 855 -2.94 12.03 -20.68
C ALA A 855 -2.73 12.98 -19.50
N PHE A 856 -3.55 12.90 -18.44
CA PHE A 856 -3.48 13.91 -17.37
C PHE A 856 -3.63 13.38 -15.93
N MET A 857 -4.01 12.13 -15.72
CA MET A 857 -4.18 11.57 -14.36
C MET A 857 -2.89 11.62 -13.53
N PRO A 858 -1.70 11.33 -14.07
CA PRO A 858 -0.43 11.48 -13.35
C PRO A 858 -0.23 12.91 -12.83
N LEU A 859 -0.52 13.92 -13.66
CA LEU A 859 -0.43 15.33 -13.28
C LEU A 859 -1.46 15.72 -12.21
N TYR A 860 -2.68 15.16 -12.25
CA TYR A 860 -3.72 15.40 -11.25
C TYR A 860 -3.33 14.84 -9.89
N LEU A 861 -2.70 13.67 -9.86
CA LEU A 861 -2.16 13.06 -8.65
C LEU A 861 -0.97 13.87 -8.09
N GLU A 862 -0.03 14.26 -8.97
CA GLU A 862 1.13 15.09 -8.60
C GLU A 862 0.69 16.44 -7.99
N ARG A 863 -0.27 17.11 -8.63
CA ARG A 863 -0.82 18.40 -8.18
C ARG A 863 -1.82 18.28 -7.04
N LYS A 864 -2.10 17.06 -6.55
CA LYS A 864 -3.07 16.77 -5.50
C LYS A 864 -4.50 17.28 -5.82
N ILE A 865 -4.88 17.36 -7.11
CA ILE A 865 -6.24 17.64 -7.55
C ILE A 865 -7.14 16.48 -7.18
N VAL A 866 -6.65 15.24 -7.38
CA VAL A 866 -7.23 14.02 -6.82
C VAL A 866 -6.22 13.39 -5.86
N LYS A 867 -6.72 12.77 -4.79
CA LYS A 867 -5.87 12.10 -3.79
C LYS A 867 -5.44 10.71 -4.24
N THR A 868 -6.34 10.00 -4.90
CA THR A 868 -6.17 8.64 -5.43
C THR A 868 -6.75 8.60 -6.84
N ASN A 869 -6.31 7.65 -7.66
CA ASN A 869 -6.93 7.42 -8.96
C ASN A 869 -8.36 6.90 -8.74
N PRO A 870 -9.40 7.59 -9.26
CA PRO A 870 -10.81 7.22 -9.06
C PRO A 870 -11.19 5.88 -9.72
N PHE A 871 -10.36 5.35 -10.61
CA PHE A 871 -10.54 4.03 -11.21
C PHE A 871 -9.95 2.90 -10.35
N ALA A 872 -8.98 3.21 -9.47
CA ALA A 872 -8.39 2.23 -8.57
C ALA A 872 -9.14 2.11 -7.23
N THR A 873 -9.56 3.25 -6.67
CA THR A 873 -10.32 3.33 -5.41
C THR A 873 -11.58 4.14 -5.64
N LEU A 874 -12.71 3.71 -5.07
CA LEU A 874 -14.01 4.34 -5.24
C LEU A 874 -13.97 5.84 -4.88
N ASP A 875 -14.25 6.69 -5.84
CA ASP A 875 -14.37 8.13 -5.61
C ASP A 875 -15.59 8.46 -4.74
N LYS A 876 -15.46 9.49 -3.90
CA LYS A 876 -16.55 9.90 -3.00
C LYS A 876 -17.82 10.36 -3.71
N GLY A 877 -17.70 10.95 -4.91
CA GLY A 877 -18.85 11.37 -5.71
C GLY A 877 -19.55 10.17 -6.34
N VAL A 878 -18.76 9.18 -6.79
CA VAL A 878 -19.29 7.88 -7.26
C VAL A 878 -19.92 7.10 -6.11
N ALA A 879 -19.30 7.12 -4.91
CA ALA A 879 -19.85 6.51 -3.70
C ALA A 879 -21.22 7.08 -3.32
N GLU A 880 -21.44 8.38 -3.56
CA GLU A 880 -22.74 9.02 -3.33
C GLU A 880 -23.79 8.52 -4.32
N LEU A 881 -23.44 8.30 -5.60
CA LEU A 881 -24.33 7.66 -6.57
C LEU A 881 -24.65 6.22 -6.16
N VAL A 882 -23.67 5.46 -5.69
CA VAL A 882 -23.89 4.10 -5.16
C VAL A 882 -24.86 4.17 -3.97
N ARG A 883 -24.68 5.11 -3.03
CA ARG A 883 -25.59 5.29 -1.89
C ARG A 883 -27.04 5.56 -2.35
N MET A 884 -27.19 6.47 -3.31
CA MET A 884 -28.54 6.77 -3.87
C MET A 884 -29.14 5.53 -4.53
N GLY A 885 -28.33 4.77 -5.27
CA GLY A 885 -28.74 3.53 -5.92
C GLY A 885 -29.18 2.45 -4.94
N VAL A 886 -28.44 2.29 -3.83
CA VAL A 886 -28.80 1.34 -2.77
C VAL A 886 -30.09 1.75 -2.05
N GLU A 887 -30.21 3.00 -1.64
CA GLU A 887 -31.38 3.51 -0.92
C GLU A 887 -32.65 3.44 -1.78
N GLY A 888 -32.57 3.89 -3.04
CA GLY A 888 -33.68 3.81 -3.98
C GLY A 888 -34.02 2.36 -4.34
N GLY A 889 -33.00 1.53 -4.61
CA GLY A 889 -33.20 0.10 -4.90
C GLY A 889 -33.97 -0.63 -3.77
N ARG A 890 -33.52 -0.47 -2.52
CA ARG A 890 -34.20 -1.09 -1.34
C ARG A 890 -35.61 -0.54 -1.12
N LYS A 891 -35.86 0.71 -1.51
CA LYS A 891 -37.20 1.30 -1.43
C LYS A 891 -38.13 0.77 -2.50
N GLY A 892 -37.64 0.56 -3.75
CA GLY A 892 -38.40 -0.02 -4.85
C GLY A 892 -38.64 -1.51 -4.67
N ASN A 893 -37.64 -2.26 -4.18
CA ASN A 893 -37.73 -3.68 -3.88
C ASN A 893 -36.98 -3.98 -2.57
N PRO A 894 -37.68 -4.18 -1.42
CA PRO A 894 -37.05 -4.47 -0.11
C PRO A 894 -36.22 -5.75 -0.07
N ASN A 895 -36.46 -6.69 -0.99
CA ASN A 895 -35.75 -7.96 -1.06
C ASN A 895 -34.63 -7.96 -2.11
N LEU A 896 -34.33 -6.79 -2.70
CA LEU A 896 -33.33 -6.65 -3.74
C LEU A 896 -31.94 -7.05 -3.25
N THR A 897 -31.30 -8.00 -3.90
CA THR A 897 -29.86 -8.28 -3.68
C THR A 897 -29.04 -7.23 -4.40
N ILE A 898 -28.05 -6.62 -3.70
CA ILE A 898 -27.25 -5.52 -4.24
C ILE A 898 -25.76 -5.83 -4.10
N GLY A 899 -25.03 -5.85 -5.20
CA GLY A 899 -23.58 -6.03 -5.21
C GLY A 899 -22.85 -5.05 -6.10
N VAL A 900 -21.57 -5.26 -6.23
CA VAL A 900 -20.66 -4.54 -7.14
C VAL A 900 -19.81 -5.54 -7.91
N CYS A 901 -19.55 -5.27 -9.18
CA CYS A 901 -18.69 -6.10 -10.03
C CYS A 901 -17.61 -5.34 -10.79
N GLY A 902 -17.52 -4.00 -10.60
CA GLY A 902 -16.41 -3.22 -11.13
C GLY A 902 -15.08 -3.52 -10.41
N GLU A 903 -13.97 -3.05 -10.96
CA GLU A 903 -12.62 -3.33 -10.45
C GLU A 903 -12.40 -2.90 -8.99
N THR A 904 -13.07 -1.84 -8.56
CA THR A 904 -13.05 -1.37 -7.17
C THR A 904 -13.66 -2.38 -6.18
N GLY A 905 -14.37 -3.42 -6.66
CA GLY A 905 -14.87 -4.53 -5.84
C GLY A 905 -13.76 -5.36 -5.18
N GLY A 906 -12.53 -5.30 -5.68
CA GLY A 906 -11.35 -5.94 -5.08
C GLY A 906 -10.42 -4.99 -4.30
N ASP A 907 -10.74 -3.70 -4.24
CA ASP A 907 -9.95 -2.72 -3.50
C ASP A 907 -10.37 -2.66 -2.02
N PRO A 908 -9.43 -2.87 -1.07
CA PRO A 908 -9.77 -2.91 0.35
C PRO A 908 -10.46 -1.64 0.89
N GLU A 909 -10.03 -0.45 0.46
CA GLU A 909 -10.65 0.81 0.90
C GLU A 909 -12.08 0.93 0.35
N SER A 910 -12.29 0.56 -0.90
CA SER A 910 -13.61 0.54 -1.54
C SER A 910 -14.54 -0.50 -0.89
N ILE A 911 -14.04 -1.68 -0.51
CA ILE A 911 -14.82 -2.71 0.19
C ILE A 911 -15.34 -2.18 1.53
N HIS A 912 -14.54 -1.42 2.28
CA HIS A 912 -15.00 -0.74 3.50
C HIS A 912 -16.14 0.24 3.22
N MET A 913 -16.05 1.02 2.10
CA MET A 913 -17.13 1.92 1.70
C MET A 913 -18.38 1.14 1.33
N TYR A 914 -18.28 0.08 0.51
CA TYR A 914 -19.41 -0.75 0.09
C TYR A 914 -20.12 -1.41 1.27
N TYR A 915 -19.37 -1.92 2.23
CA TYR A 915 -19.96 -2.44 3.47
C TYR A 915 -20.80 -1.37 4.18
N ASN A 916 -20.26 -0.16 4.35
CA ASN A 916 -20.97 0.94 5.01
C ASN A 916 -22.16 1.46 4.19
N LEU A 917 -22.10 1.42 2.87
CA LEU A 917 -23.18 1.81 1.96
C LEU A 917 -24.33 0.82 1.89
N GLY A 918 -24.13 -0.42 2.33
CA GLY A 918 -25.24 -1.37 2.40
C GLY A 918 -25.25 -2.43 1.31
N LEU A 919 -24.15 -2.71 0.61
CA LEU A 919 -24.08 -3.79 -0.36
C LEU A 919 -24.08 -5.16 0.33
N ASP A 920 -24.65 -6.17 -0.34
CA ASP A 920 -24.73 -7.55 0.15
C ASP A 920 -23.50 -8.36 -0.26
N TYR A 921 -22.87 -8.03 -1.39
CA TYR A 921 -21.64 -8.66 -1.84
C TYR A 921 -20.73 -7.71 -2.63
N VAL A 922 -19.45 -8.07 -2.69
CA VAL A 922 -18.47 -7.51 -3.63
C VAL A 922 -18.00 -8.60 -4.57
N SER A 923 -17.66 -8.25 -5.83
CA SER A 923 -17.12 -9.18 -6.81
C SER A 923 -15.85 -8.61 -7.43
N CYS A 924 -14.82 -9.44 -7.56
CA CYS A 924 -13.49 -9.04 -8.02
C CYS A 924 -12.83 -10.14 -8.87
N SER A 925 -11.65 -9.89 -9.42
CA SER A 925 -10.91 -10.92 -10.16
C SER A 925 -10.59 -12.13 -9.24
N PRO A 926 -10.42 -13.35 -9.80
CA PRO A 926 -10.20 -14.57 -9.01
C PRO A 926 -9.06 -14.48 -8.02
N TYR A 927 -7.95 -13.86 -8.40
CA TYR A 927 -6.76 -13.70 -7.56
C TYR A 927 -6.93 -12.68 -6.43
N ARG A 928 -7.92 -11.79 -6.50
CA ARG A 928 -8.23 -10.82 -5.44
C ARG A 928 -9.26 -11.33 -4.42
N VAL A 929 -9.85 -12.47 -4.64
CA VAL A 929 -10.84 -13.07 -3.73
C VAL A 929 -10.31 -13.21 -2.29
N PRO A 930 -9.09 -13.73 -2.03
CA PRO A 930 -8.55 -13.82 -0.67
C PRO A 930 -8.41 -12.44 0.01
N ILE A 931 -7.97 -11.44 -0.75
CA ILE A 931 -7.83 -10.06 -0.28
C ILE A 931 -9.21 -9.48 0.08
N ALA A 932 -10.20 -9.67 -0.79
CA ALA A 932 -11.57 -9.20 -0.58
C ALA A 932 -12.22 -9.86 0.64
N ARG A 933 -12.00 -11.16 0.88
CA ARG A 933 -12.48 -11.88 2.07
C ARG A 933 -11.94 -11.26 3.36
N LEU A 934 -10.64 -10.97 3.39
CA LEU A 934 -10.00 -10.32 4.54
C LEU A 934 -10.52 -8.89 4.74
N ALA A 935 -10.56 -8.08 3.68
CA ALA A 935 -11.02 -6.69 3.73
C ALA A 935 -12.49 -6.58 4.16
N ALA A 936 -13.36 -7.48 3.68
CA ALA A 936 -14.76 -7.57 4.06
C ALA A 936 -14.95 -7.87 5.55
N ALA A 937 -14.15 -8.78 6.10
CA ALA A 937 -14.14 -9.07 7.53
C ALA A 937 -13.68 -7.86 8.34
N GLN A 938 -12.61 -7.21 7.92
CA GLN A 938 -12.10 -6.00 8.57
C GLN A 938 -13.09 -4.84 8.53
N ALA A 939 -13.80 -4.64 7.42
CA ALA A 939 -14.86 -3.65 7.29
C ALA A 939 -15.97 -3.88 8.34
N LYS A 940 -16.41 -5.13 8.51
CA LYS A 940 -17.41 -5.51 9.51
C LYS A 940 -16.91 -5.32 10.95
N ILE A 941 -15.66 -5.71 11.24
CA ILE A 941 -15.05 -5.49 12.57
C ILE A 941 -15.04 -4.00 12.91
N GLN A 942 -14.61 -3.14 11.98
CA GLN A 942 -14.57 -1.70 12.18
C GLN A 942 -15.97 -1.10 12.42
N ALA A 943 -16.95 -1.49 11.61
CA ALA A 943 -18.32 -0.99 11.75
C ALA A 943 -18.95 -1.36 13.09
N ASN A 944 -18.52 -2.46 13.71
CA ASN A 944 -18.96 -2.91 15.03
C ASN A 944 -18.15 -2.32 16.20
N GLY A 945 -17.29 -1.33 15.95
CA GLY A 945 -16.45 -0.69 16.98
C GLY A 945 -15.29 -1.54 17.46
N GLY A 946 -14.91 -2.54 16.69
CA GLY A 946 -13.71 -3.36 16.90
C GLY A 946 -12.41 -2.57 16.66
N PRO A 947 -11.24 -3.19 16.90
CA PRO A 947 -9.95 -2.54 16.75
C PRO A 947 -9.81 -1.98 15.32
N GLN A 948 -9.52 -0.69 15.24
CA GLN A 948 -9.17 -0.05 13.97
C GLN A 948 -7.86 -0.64 13.45
N LYS A 949 -7.66 -0.65 12.12
CA LYS A 949 -6.39 -1.00 11.50
C LYS A 949 -5.24 -0.37 12.30
N ILE A 950 -4.38 -1.18 12.89
CA ILE A 950 -3.10 -0.67 13.38
C ILE A 950 -2.36 -0.25 12.12
N ALA A 951 -2.15 1.06 11.97
CA ALA A 951 -1.44 1.59 10.81
C ALA A 951 0.00 1.05 10.81
N THR A 952 0.19 -0.08 10.15
CA THR A 952 1.51 -0.59 9.79
C THR A 952 2.01 0.18 8.57
N LYS A 953 2.25 1.49 8.74
CA LYS A 953 2.95 2.31 7.74
C LYS A 953 4.08 3.05 8.39
#